data_c51c83cc09267d9e9b6f087cdacd9a6e
#
_entry.id   c51c83cc09267d9e9b6f087cdacd9a6e
#
_cell.length_a   1.000
_cell.length_b   1.000
_cell.length_c   1.000
_cell.angle_alpha   90.00
_cell.angle_beta   90.00
_cell.angle_gamma   90.00
#
_symmetry.space_group_name_H-M   'P 1'
#
loop_
_entity.id
_entity.type
_entity.pdbx_description
1 polymer ?
#
loop_
_entity_poly.entity_id
_entity_poly.type
_entity_poly.pdbx_seq_one_letter_code
_entity_poly.pdbx_strand_id
1 'polypeptide(L)'
;MKISKKNKKIFSVTAIALIAVIVALLVIPSDVVLERKEISYTSDTQKGIDFSNSFKEYISVGNNVLCVDEKTGSIAFLNKTTNDFFNSSSTDAAKSLLSAALNVVLCDEKGNSHILNSYDNSVALSGFSITEKKANKLTLSYEFLKEKGSDSLAVIPLTFYVEENVIKSKINLSDVVLPNGWCVEKISILPGLFSTRKPAGNAFYTIPDGSGAQVNITAPTEEDITREYAIYGSDITFDSYSRGFNLPCFSFTKNKTLLTVLIESGDALSCVTMNRFKDKGGDLYNTFTVTAIGESEGKTVKGEAYEGALVQSYNLSDKGLINYNTVASLTRDYLVKSDYLSSEFSSKFTDMPFFVTAICSENGSKKDVYTTFENASEIIALLKSKGVRSVALRLTGCAEKGLNTSASEYDEFSSNMGSNDDYNSLCDTANEKNSSVWYDVNLSAENSLDMNKGIDVYDDLRIYLNKPSFKYVFSPYKNVNNNISDVYKLMSEVNSGNVCVNDLSRFLYTDIKGGVNRQKALDNLKEKIGSLSVGGGLMLTNPSVYLMKQADAVFTVSETASIDGENGVTSVPLLQMVLHGSVCYGTSPVNVSESGIDTVLKAVEYGASPSFVFTHKGNDSLDYGIYASQTAKYYSIAKRMMPLMDMEITSHEQVVSNVYKITYDYNKIVYVNYNPSVVEVNGVLVSAKDFLII
;
A
#
# COMPACT_ATOMS: atom_id res chain seq x y z
N MET A 1 63.30 -13.40 32.41
CA MET A 1 63.54 -11.98 32.54
C MET A 1 62.57 -11.41 33.58
N LYS A 2 63.04 -11.07 34.82
CA LYS A 2 62.15 -10.58 35.90
C LYS A 2 61.92 -9.09 35.68
N ILE A 3 60.72 -8.70 35.32
CA ILE A 3 60.33 -7.26 35.17
C ILE A 3 60.37 -6.63 36.57
N SER A 4 61.13 -5.56 36.75
CA SER A 4 61.31 -4.89 38.05
C SER A 4 59.96 -4.32 38.55
N LYS A 5 59.78 -4.30 39.89
CA LYS A 5 58.56 -3.75 40.51
C LYS A 5 58.22 -2.32 40.08
N LYS A 6 59.21 -1.57 39.63
CA LYS A 6 59.07 -0.18 39.14
C LYS A 6 58.40 -0.13 37.76
N ASN A 7 58.70 -1.08 36.87
CA ASN A 7 58.10 -1.18 35.55
C ASN A 7 56.64 -1.75 35.61
N LYS A 8 56.31 -2.58 36.61
CA LYS A 8 54.91 -3.01 36.84
C LYS A 8 54.01 -1.86 37.28
N LYS A 9 54.52 -0.91 38.11
CA LYS A 9 53.76 0.28 38.50
C LYS A 9 53.53 1.26 37.33
N ILE A 10 54.52 1.44 36.45
CA ILE A 10 54.41 2.30 35.26
C ILE A 10 53.42 1.67 34.27
N PHE A 11 53.48 0.34 34.06
CA PHE A 11 52.52 -0.34 33.20
C PHE A 11 51.08 -0.32 33.75
N SER A 12 50.90 -0.36 35.06
CA SER A 12 49.53 -0.28 35.65
C SER A 12 48.99 1.16 35.60
N VAL A 13 49.82 2.17 35.78
CA VAL A 13 49.37 3.57 35.68
C VAL A 13 49.06 3.97 34.23
N THR A 14 49.85 3.52 33.26
CA THR A 14 49.56 3.74 31.82
C THR A 14 48.32 2.99 31.37
N ALA A 15 48.08 1.76 31.84
CA ALA A 15 46.87 1.03 31.53
C ALA A 15 45.62 1.67 32.15
N ILE A 16 45.70 2.17 33.39
CA ILE A 16 44.61 2.91 34.03
C ILE A 16 44.34 4.25 33.35
N ALA A 17 45.37 4.97 32.94
CA ALA A 17 45.23 6.20 32.17
C ALA A 17 44.66 5.97 30.78
N LEU A 18 45.01 4.86 30.11
CA LEU A 18 44.44 4.47 28.81
C LEU A 18 42.98 4.06 28.95
N ILE A 19 42.63 3.33 30.02
CA ILE A 19 41.23 2.98 30.33
C ILE A 19 40.41 4.21 30.68
N ALA A 20 41.00 5.15 31.45
CA ALA A 20 40.32 6.42 31.77
C ALA A 20 40.11 7.31 30.53
N VAL A 21 41.05 7.31 29.56
CA VAL A 21 40.87 8.01 28.28
C VAL A 21 39.86 7.30 27.39
N ILE A 22 39.84 5.96 27.37
CA ILE A 22 38.86 5.19 26.65
C ILE A 22 37.46 5.37 27.28
N VAL A 23 37.35 5.40 28.59
CA VAL A 23 36.06 5.68 29.29
C VAL A 23 35.67 7.14 29.10
N ALA A 24 36.60 8.10 29.06
CA ALA A 24 36.31 9.50 28.74
C ALA A 24 35.93 9.72 27.26
N LEU A 25 36.41 8.86 26.36
CA LEU A 25 36.00 8.84 24.94
C LEU A 25 34.71 8.05 24.70
N LEU A 26 34.32 7.19 25.66
CA LEU A 26 33.03 6.46 25.63
C LEU A 26 31.91 7.19 26.43
N VAL A 27 32.28 8.16 27.28
CA VAL A 27 31.35 9.16 27.81
C VAL A 27 31.29 10.28 26.76
N ILE A 28 30.69 9.99 25.63
CA ILE A 28 30.02 11.01 24.81
C ILE A 28 29.12 11.75 25.81
N PRO A 29 29.20 13.08 25.91
CA PRO A 29 28.24 13.83 26.73
C PRO A 29 26.88 13.32 26.31
N SER A 30 26.07 12.93 27.27
CA SER A 30 24.69 12.61 27.01
C SER A 30 24.17 13.79 26.21
N ASP A 31 23.95 13.58 24.90
CA ASP A 31 23.34 14.59 24.06
C ASP A 31 22.16 15.10 24.86
N VAL A 32 22.16 16.41 25.09
CA VAL A 32 21.02 17.07 25.74
C VAL A 32 19.84 16.65 24.87
N VAL A 33 18.93 15.88 25.45
CA VAL A 33 17.68 15.51 24.79
C VAL A 33 16.96 16.83 24.58
N LEU A 34 17.14 17.41 23.39
CA LEU A 34 16.40 18.59 22.99
C LEU A 34 15.00 18.07 22.68
N GLU A 35 14.08 18.29 23.62
CA GLU A 35 12.67 18.05 23.39
C GLU A 35 12.29 18.81 22.12
N ARG A 36 11.80 18.09 21.11
CA ARG A 36 11.38 18.65 19.82
C ARG A 36 10.22 19.60 20.06
N LYS A 37 10.34 20.83 19.57
CA LYS A 37 9.27 21.83 19.68
C LYS A 37 8.55 21.94 18.33
N GLU A 38 7.23 21.96 18.43
CA GLU A 38 6.37 22.34 17.32
C GLU A 38 6.07 23.84 17.40
N ILE A 39 6.39 24.58 16.34
CA ILE A 39 6.20 26.01 16.22
C ILE A 39 5.19 26.26 15.10
N SER A 40 3.97 26.61 15.45
CA SER A 40 2.92 26.94 14.49
C SER A 40 2.90 28.44 14.22
N TYR A 41 2.81 28.79 12.93
CA TYR A 41 2.58 30.15 12.45
C TYR A 41 1.17 30.30 11.88
N THR A 42 0.33 29.28 11.99
CA THR A 42 -1.08 29.30 11.58
C THR A 42 -1.94 29.77 12.75
N SER A 43 -3.00 30.52 12.45
CA SER A 43 -3.99 30.88 13.44
C SER A 43 -4.90 29.69 13.76
N ASP A 44 -5.42 29.61 15.00
CA ASP A 44 -6.35 28.55 15.43
C ASP A 44 -7.66 28.54 14.59
N THR A 45 -7.95 29.64 13.88
CA THR A 45 -9.12 29.76 13.02
C THR A 45 -8.73 30.38 11.69
N GLN A 46 -8.64 29.58 10.65
CA GLN A 46 -8.50 30.10 9.28
C GLN A 46 -9.82 30.74 8.82
N LYS A 47 -9.71 31.89 8.16
CA LYS A 47 -10.85 32.48 7.48
C LYS A 47 -10.91 31.92 6.06
N GLY A 48 -12.00 31.22 5.73
CA GLY A 48 -12.31 30.91 4.34
C GLY A 48 -12.45 32.20 3.56
N ILE A 49 -11.81 32.25 2.41
CA ILE A 49 -11.88 33.38 1.51
C ILE A 49 -12.94 33.05 0.46
N ASP A 50 -13.98 33.86 0.34
CA ASP A 50 -14.96 33.71 -0.75
C ASP A 50 -14.36 34.28 -2.03
N PHE A 51 -13.87 33.42 -2.89
CA PHE A 51 -13.20 33.75 -4.14
C PHE A 51 -14.11 33.64 -5.37
N SER A 52 -15.39 33.43 -5.19
CA SER A 52 -16.31 33.09 -6.29
C SER A 52 -16.26 34.03 -7.52
N ASN A 53 -15.68 35.21 -7.38
CA ASN A 53 -15.61 36.19 -8.46
C ASN A 53 -14.19 36.65 -8.88
N SER A 54 -13.13 36.10 -8.29
CA SER A 54 -11.74 36.55 -8.53
C SER A 54 -10.86 35.55 -9.28
N PHE A 55 -11.32 34.32 -9.47
CA PHE A 55 -10.58 33.30 -10.19
C PHE A 55 -10.52 33.58 -11.69
N LYS A 56 -9.33 33.45 -12.26
CA LYS A 56 -9.07 33.52 -13.69
C LYS A 56 -8.62 32.14 -14.20
N GLU A 57 -9.04 31.83 -15.42
CA GLU A 57 -8.63 30.63 -16.13
C GLU A 57 -7.17 30.74 -16.61
N TYR A 58 -6.36 29.70 -16.34
CA TYR A 58 -4.95 29.69 -16.70
C TYR A 58 -4.58 28.54 -17.63
N ILE A 59 -5.02 27.31 -17.32
CA ILE A 59 -4.74 26.13 -18.11
C ILE A 59 -6.07 25.43 -18.40
N SER A 60 -6.33 25.09 -19.65
CA SER A 60 -7.55 24.38 -20.06
C SER A 60 -7.19 23.10 -20.79
N VAL A 61 -7.86 22.00 -20.40
CA VAL A 61 -7.81 20.71 -21.06
C VAL A 61 -9.23 20.24 -21.31
N GLY A 62 -9.70 20.40 -22.56
CA GLY A 62 -11.11 20.21 -22.88
C GLY A 62 -12.01 21.15 -22.05
N ASN A 63 -12.93 20.55 -21.28
CA ASN A 63 -13.83 21.30 -20.39
C ASN A 63 -13.27 21.47 -18.95
N ASN A 64 -12.10 20.92 -18.68
CA ASN A 64 -11.46 21.02 -17.37
C ASN A 64 -10.47 22.16 -17.34
N VAL A 65 -10.55 23.01 -16.32
CA VAL A 65 -9.79 24.25 -16.25
C VAL A 65 -9.14 24.39 -14.89
N LEU A 66 -7.84 24.73 -14.89
CA LEU A 66 -7.14 25.26 -13.72
C LEU A 66 -7.37 26.76 -13.63
N CYS A 67 -7.89 27.19 -12.49
CA CYS A 67 -8.15 28.58 -12.17
C CYS A 67 -7.24 29.07 -11.05
N VAL A 68 -6.83 30.33 -11.11
CA VAL A 68 -6.01 30.98 -10.07
C VAL A 68 -6.64 32.31 -9.69
N ASP A 69 -6.67 32.60 -8.41
CA ASP A 69 -6.90 33.93 -7.91
C ASP A 69 -5.57 34.72 -7.86
N GLU A 70 -5.43 35.69 -8.72
CA GLU A 70 -4.20 36.52 -8.83
C GLU A 70 -3.91 37.36 -7.59
N LYS A 71 -4.86 37.54 -6.66
CA LYS A 71 -4.66 38.32 -5.43
C LYS A 71 -4.07 37.47 -4.30
N THR A 72 -4.42 36.20 -4.27
CA THR A 72 -4.13 35.30 -3.13
C THR A 72 -3.29 34.09 -3.49
N GLY A 73 -3.11 33.78 -4.79
CA GLY A 73 -2.47 32.57 -5.25
C GLY A 73 -3.29 31.30 -5.03
N SER A 74 -4.59 31.46 -4.73
CA SER A 74 -5.49 30.31 -4.54
C SER A 74 -5.72 29.57 -5.84
N ILE A 75 -5.87 28.24 -5.73
CA ILE A 75 -6.00 27.33 -6.87
C ILE A 75 -7.38 26.67 -6.83
N ALA A 76 -8.00 26.54 -8.01
CA ALA A 76 -9.22 25.77 -8.17
C ALA A 76 -9.26 25.02 -9.50
N PHE A 77 -10.06 23.97 -9.55
CA PHE A 77 -10.41 23.23 -10.76
C PHE A 77 -11.89 23.41 -11.06
N LEU A 78 -12.20 23.77 -12.30
CA LEU A 78 -13.55 23.95 -12.82
C LEU A 78 -13.81 22.94 -13.92
N ASN A 79 -14.93 22.23 -13.84
CA ASN A 79 -15.48 21.52 -14.99
C ASN A 79 -16.58 22.37 -15.64
N LYS A 80 -16.37 22.82 -16.87
CA LYS A 80 -17.30 23.72 -17.58
C LYS A 80 -18.61 23.06 -17.99
N THR A 81 -18.63 21.70 -18.10
CA THR A 81 -19.87 20.98 -18.45
C THR A 81 -20.85 20.94 -17.29
N THR A 82 -20.35 20.61 -16.10
CA THR A 82 -21.18 20.44 -14.89
C THR A 82 -21.27 21.70 -14.06
N ASN A 83 -20.35 22.65 -14.30
CA ASN A 83 -20.11 23.82 -13.48
C ASN A 83 -19.69 23.47 -12.03
N ASP A 84 -19.18 22.28 -11.80
CA ASP A 84 -18.62 21.89 -10.50
C ASP A 84 -17.24 22.53 -10.32
N PHE A 85 -17.06 23.13 -9.16
CA PHE A 85 -15.88 23.90 -8.79
C PHE A 85 -15.22 23.32 -7.53
N PHE A 86 -13.96 22.92 -7.65
CA PHE A 86 -13.13 22.37 -6.56
C PHE A 86 -12.09 23.41 -6.19
N ASN A 87 -12.19 23.96 -4.99
CA ASN A 87 -11.38 25.08 -4.52
C ASN A 87 -10.65 24.74 -3.22
N SER A 88 -9.32 24.84 -3.22
CA SER A 88 -8.48 24.55 -2.04
C SER A 88 -8.57 25.60 -0.94
N SER A 89 -9.22 26.73 -1.18
CA SER A 89 -9.35 27.86 -0.23
C SER A 89 -10.80 28.15 0.19
N SER A 90 -11.69 27.19 0.05
CA SER A 90 -13.09 27.33 0.41
C SER A 90 -13.31 27.59 1.91
N THR A 91 -14.50 28.13 2.24
CA THR A 91 -14.94 28.25 3.65
C THR A 91 -15.05 26.90 4.35
N ASP A 92 -15.30 25.83 3.61
CA ASP A 92 -15.32 24.46 4.15
C ASP A 92 -13.92 23.98 4.52
N ALA A 93 -12.92 24.24 3.67
CA ALA A 93 -11.52 23.98 3.98
C ALA A 93 -11.03 24.80 5.19
N ALA A 94 -11.44 26.06 5.30
CA ALA A 94 -11.10 26.91 6.44
C ALA A 94 -11.60 26.37 7.78
N LYS A 95 -12.78 25.75 7.80
CA LYS A 95 -13.33 25.11 9.00
C LYS A 95 -12.49 23.94 9.49
N SER A 96 -11.73 23.32 8.61
CA SER A 96 -10.80 22.22 8.92
C SER A 96 -9.35 22.67 8.99
N LEU A 97 -9.07 23.97 8.95
CA LEU A 97 -7.72 24.54 8.90
C LEU A 97 -6.88 24.10 7.67
N LEU A 98 -7.54 23.66 6.59
CA LEU A 98 -6.91 23.15 5.37
C LEU A 98 -6.91 24.13 4.21
N SER A 99 -7.44 25.35 4.40
CA SER A 99 -7.47 26.38 3.34
C SER A 99 -6.06 26.81 3.00
N ALA A 100 -5.50 26.25 1.92
CA ALA A 100 -4.13 26.49 1.48
C ALA A 100 -3.88 26.04 0.03
N ALA A 101 -2.92 26.66 -0.67
CA ALA A 101 -2.27 26.05 -1.81
C ALA A 101 -1.20 25.05 -1.34
N LEU A 102 -0.48 25.39 -0.26
CA LEU A 102 0.54 24.55 0.38
C LEU A 102 0.42 24.63 1.90
N ASN A 103 0.38 23.48 2.55
CA ASN A 103 0.76 23.32 3.95
C ASN A 103 2.17 22.71 4.00
N VAL A 104 3.05 23.30 4.79
CA VAL A 104 4.46 22.92 4.85
C VAL A 104 4.91 22.78 6.30
N VAL A 105 5.60 21.72 6.59
CA VAL A 105 6.34 21.55 7.84
C VAL A 105 7.81 21.56 7.51
N LEU A 106 8.55 22.52 8.09
CA LEU A 106 10.00 22.60 7.99
C LEU A 106 10.64 22.16 9.30
N CYS A 107 11.82 21.57 9.21
CA CYS A 107 12.62 21.22 10.37
C CYS A 107 13.87 22.10 10.39
N ASP A 108 14.12 22.78 11.54
CA ASP A 108 15.30 23.61 11.74
C ASP A 108 16.55 22.76 12.16
N GLU A 109 17.69 23.42 12.30
CA GLU A 109 18.95 22.78 12.71
C GLU A 109 18.88 22.11 14.09
N LYS A 110 17.95 22.55 14.94
CA LYS A 110 17.74 22.02 16.30
C LYS A 110 16.73 20.88 16.34
N GLY A 111 16.13 20.53 15.19
CA GLY A 111 15.09 19.52 15.09
C GLY A 111 13.68 20.04 15.40
N ASN A 112 13.46 21.33 15.59
CA ASN A 112 12.12 21.86 15.80
C ASN A 112 11.34 21.91 14.50
N SER A 113 10.04 21.61 14.57
CA SER A 113 9.11 21.72 13.43
C SER A 113 8.50 23.11 13.34
N HIS A 114 8.46 23.65 12.12
CA HIS A 114 7.86 24.94 11.80
C HIS A 114 6.70 24.70 10.84
N ILE A 115 5.45 24.90 11.31
CA ILE A 115 4.22 24.68 10.53
C ILE A 115 3.81 25.97 9.85
N LEU A 116 3.70 25.93 8.52
CA LEU A 116 3.41 27.07 7.65
C LEU A 116 2.21 26.79 6.76
N ASN A 117 1.40 27.81 6.49
CA ASN A 117 0.24 27.75 5.59
C ASN A 117 0.26 28.92 4.62
N SER A 118 0.05 28.65 3.32
CA SER A 118 0.15 29.67 2.27
C SER A 118 -0.94 30.75 2.29
N TYR A 119 -2.03 30.54 3.05
CA TYR A 119 -3.17 31.49 3.11
C TYR A 119 -3.39 32.12 4.49
N ASP A 120 -2.58 31.77 5.46
CA ASP A 120 -2.66 32.43 6.76
C ASP A 120 -1.98 33.80 6.70
N ASN A 121 -2.82 34.84 6.67
CA ASN A 121 -2.37 36.22 6.58
C ASN A 121 -1.75 36.77 7.86
N SER A 122 -1.72 36.00 8.96
CA SER A 122 -1.28 36.56 10.23
C SER A 122 0.25 36.69 10.30
N VAL A 123 1.03 35.75 9.73
CA VAL A 123 2.49 35.79 9.89
C VAL A 123 3.27 35.04 8.79
N ALA A 124 2.76 33.92 8.24
CA ALA A 124 3.57 32.95 7.53
C ALA A 124 3.72 33.19 6.01
N LEU A 125 2.85 33.97 5.37
CA LEU A 125 2.93 34.25 3.94
C LEU A 125 3.26 35.69 3.66
N SER A 126 4.37 35.97 3.01
CA SER A 126 4.71 37.30 2.50
C SER A 126 4.05 37.59 1.17
N GLY A 127 3.78 36.56 0.38
CA GLY A 127 3.16 36.67 -0.91
C GLY A 127 3.39 35.46 -1.78
N PHE A 128 2.87 35.53 -2.99
CA PHE A 128 3.21 34.64 -4.08
C PHE A 128 3.53 35.44 -5.33
N SER A 129 4.26 34.85 -6.27
CA SER A 129 4.53 35.44 -7.58
C SER A 129 4.31 34.39 -8.66
N ILE A 130 3.79 34.84 -9.82
CA ILE A 130 3.74 34.00 -11.02
C ILE A 130 5.07 34.17 -11.74
N THR A 131 5.91 33.13 -11.66
CA THR A 131 7.26 33.14 -12.24
C THR A 131 7.31 32.58 -13.65
N GLU A 132 6.32 31.77 -14.04
CA GLU A 132 6.18 31.27 -15.41
C GLU A 132 4.69 31.19 -15.78
N LYS A 133 4.34 31.66 -17.00
CA LYS A 133 2.99 31.55 -17.54
C LYS A 133 3.06 31.22 -19.03
N LYS A 134 2.62 30.01 -19.38
CA LYS A 134 2.43 29.51 -20.76
C LYS A 134 1.05 28.86 -20.89
N ALA A 135 0.59 28.60 -22.11
CA ALA A 135 -0.71 27.97 -22.32
C ALA A 135 -0.89 26.61 -21.62
N ASN A 136 0.21 25.87 -21.46
CA ASN A 136 0.22 24.52 -20.85
C ASN A 136 1.10 24.42 -19.60
N LYS A 137 1.58 25.55 -19.06
CA LYS A 137 2.45 25.57 -17.87
C LYS A 137 2.30 26.85 -17.08
N LEU A 138 2.16 26.73 -15.78
CA LEU A 138 2.07 27.82 -14.83
C LEU A 138 2.93 27.49 -13.60
N THR A 139 3.82 28.40 -13.20
CA THR A 139 4.57 28.28 -11.96
C THR A 139 4.23 29.43 -11.02
N LEU A 140 3.77 29.08 -9.81
CA LEU A 140 3.59 30.01 -8.70
C LEU A 140 4.69 29.75 -7.68
N SER A 141 5.37 30.79 -7.24
CA SER A 141 6.37 30.73 -6.18
C SER A 141 5.78 31.31 -4.91
N TYR A 142 5.64 30.47 -3.88
CA TYR A 142 5.13 30.86 -2.55
C TYR A 142 6.30 31.16 -1.64
N GLU A 143 6.29 32.34 -1.01
CA GLU A 143 7.29 32.80 -0.08
C GLU A 143 6.73 32.84 1.34
N PHE A 144 7.40 32.23 2.28
CA PHE A 144 6.99 32.16 3.69
C PHE A 144 7.93 32.98 4.56
N LEU A 145 7.38 33.76 5.48
CA LEU A 145 8.12 34.52 6.48
C LEU A 145 7.93 33.93 7.87
N LYS A 146 8.93 34.07 8.72
CA LYS A 146 8.83 33.73 10.13
C LYS A 146 7.94 34.70 10.90
N GLU A 147 8.08 35.98 10.57
CA GLU A 147 7.29 37.09 11.10
C GLU A 147 7.22 38.24 10.09
N LYS A 148 6.25 39.12 10.22
CA LYS A 148 6.06 40.22 9.28
C LYS A 148 7.29 41.13 9.23
N GLY A 149 7.88 41.25 8.05
CA GLY A 149 9.07 42.09 7.81
C GLY A 149 10.40 41.39 8.15
N SER A 150 10.39 40.09 8.44
CA SER A 150 11.63 39.28 8.52
C SER A 150 12.12 38.83 7.14
N ASP A 151 13.34 38.29 7.10
CA ASP A 151 13.84 37.61 5.90
C ASP A 151 12.97 36.38 5.57
N SER A 152 13.01 35.96 4.30
CA SER A 152 12.30 34.79 3.81
C SER A 152 12.77 33.53 4.53
N LEU A 153 11.82 32.78 5.10
CA LEU A 153 12.07 31.51 5.74
C LEU A 153 12.09 30.37 4.72
N ALA A 154 11.25 30.43 3.70
CA ALA A 154 11.20 29.45 2.64
C ALA A 154 10.61 30.04 1.36
N VAL A 155 11.13 29.56 0.21
CA VAL A 155 10.51 29.84 -1.10
C VAL A 155 10.25 28.48 -1.77
N ILE A 156 8.98 28.22 -2.13
CA ILE A 156 8.55 26.96 -2.69
C ILE A 156 7.84 27.18 -4.02
N PRO A 157 8.48 26.82 -5.16
CA PRO A 157 7.83 26.85 -6.47
C PRO A 157 6.86 25.68 -6.64
N LEU A 158 5.59 25.99 -6.95
CA LEU A 158 4.57 25.02 -7.34
C LEU A 158 4.25 25.21 -8.83
N THR A 159 4.56 24.20 -9.62
CA THR A 159 4.33 24.24 -11.08
C THR A 159 3.13 23.39 -11.44
N PHE A 160 2.20 23.95 -12.19
CA PHE A 160 1.15 23.20 -12.91
C PHE A 160 1.52 23.10 -14.37
N TYR A 161 1.30 21.94 -14.97
CA TYR A 161 1.58 21.70 -16.40
C TYR A 161 0.61 20.66 -16.97
N VAL A 162 0.51 20.63 -18.30
CA VAL A 162 -0.30 19.63 -19.00
C VAL A 162 0.63 18.60 -19.62
N GLU A 163 0.35 17.36 -19.33
CA GLU A 163 0.94 16.22 -19.96
C GLU A 163 -0.17 15.22 -20.31
N GLU A 164 -0.21 14.76 -21.58
CA GLU A 164 -1.21 13.80 -22.07
C GLU A 164 -2.66 14.17 -21.80
N ASN A 165 -2.99 15.44 -21.94
CA ASN A 165 -4.31 15.99 -21.65
C ASN A 165 -4.74 15.88 -20.17
N VAL A 166 -3.78 15.78 -19.26
CA VAL A 166 -4.00 15.79 -17.80
C VAL A 166 -3.27 16.98 -17.18
N ILE A 167 -3.92 17.69 -16.26
CA ILE A 167 -3.28 18.76 -15.48
C ILE A 167 -2.54 18.09 -14.32
N LYS A 168 -1.26 18.39 -14.19
CA LYS A 168 -0.39 17.88 -13.12
C LYS A 168 0.19 19.03 -12.31
N SER A 169 0.45 18.79 -11.03
CA SER A 169 1.26 19.65 -10.17
C SER A 169 2.63 19.04 -9.91
N LYS A 170 3.64 19.88 -9.74
CA LYS A 170 5.01 19.48 -9.46
C LYS A 170 5.71 20.44 -8.51
N ILE A 171 6.38 19.89 -7.51
CA ILE A 171 7.39 20.57 -6.69
C ILE A 171 8.70 19.82 -6.87
N ASN A 172 9.71 20.47 -7.46
CA ASN A 172 11.09 19.94 -7.41
C ASN A 172 11.68 20.35 -6.07
N LEU A 173 12.11 19.42 -5.27
CA LEU A 173 12.68 19.70 -3.95
C LEU A 173 14.03 20.42 -4.06
N SER A 174 14.77 20.23 -5.16
CA SER A 174 15.99 20.99 -5.48
C SER A 174 15.76 22.49 -5.71
N ASP A 175 14.54 22.89 -6.06
CA ASP A 175 14.19 24.29 -6.34
C ASP A 175 13.65 25.01 -5.09
N VAL A 176 13.49 24.28 -3.97
CA VAL A 176 13.05 24.82 -2.69
C VAL A 176 14.21 25.55 -2.02
N VAL A 177 14.02 26.81 -1.66
CA VAL A 177 15.00 27.64 -0.98
C VAL A 177 14.70 27.66 0.51
N LEU A 178 15.67 27.27 1.33
CA LEU A 178 15.59 27.18 2.79
C LEU A 178 16.84 27.80 3.43
N PRO A 179 16.80 28.22 4.71
CA PRO A 179 17.99 28.55 5.47
C PRO A 179 18.95 27.35 5.55
N ASN A 180 20.24 27.61 5.72
CA ASN A 180 21.22 26.55 5.88
C ASN A 180 20.89 25.64 7.08
N GLY A 181 21.04 24.33 6.89
CA GLY A 181 20.76 23.32 7.92
C GLY A 181 19.28 22.97 8.10
N TRP A 182 18.36 23.70 7.47
CA TRP A 182 16.93 23.38 7.47
C TRP A 182 16.58 22.34 6.42
N CYS A 183 15.48 21.63 6.62
CA CYS A 183 14.93 20.73 5.61
C CYS A 183 13.42 20.79 5.58
N VAL A 184 12.86 20.34 4.47
CA VAL A 184 11.42 20.05 4.36
C VAL A 184 11.14 18.75 5.11
N GLU A 185 10.24 18.80 6.07
CA GLU A 185 9.74 17.61 6.74
C GLU A 185 8.51 17.07 6.00
N LYS A 186 7.47 17.90 5.83
CA LYS A 186 6.23 17.52 5.18
C LYS A 186 5.71 18.63 4.25
N ILE A 187 5.06 18.22 3.15
CA ILE A 187 4.34 19.12 2.23
C ILE A 187 3.00 18.52 1.88
N SER A 188 1.92 19.30 2.01
CA SER A 188 0.62 19.00 1.42
C SER A 188 0.34 19.96 0.28
N ILE A 189 -0.03 19.43 -0.90
CA ILE A 189 -0.39 20.21 -2.09
C ILE A 189 -1.91 20.28 -2.18
N LEU A 190 -2.49 21.47 -2.20
CA LEU A 190 -3.93 21.74 -2.28
C LEU A 190 -4.76 20.99 -1.22
N PRO A 191 -4.40 21.02 0.07
CA PRO A 191 -5.01 20.16 1.10
C PRO A 191 -6.52 20.39 1.28
N GLY A 192 -7.04 21.58 0.98
CA GLY A 192 -8.46 21.89 1.08
C GLY A 192 -9.31 21.51 -0.14
N LEU A 193 -8.72 20.93 -1.18
CA LEU A 193 -9.40 20.69 -2.47
C LEU A 193 -10.63 19.78 -2.35
N PHE A 194 -10.58 18.78 -1.47
CA PHE A 194 -11.67 17.81 -1.22
C PHE A 194 -12.38 18.07 0.10
N SER A 195 -12.35 19.30 0.59
CA SER A 195 -13.08 19.69 1.79
C SER A 195 -14.53 20.05 1.45
N THR A 196 -15.47 19.51 2.25
CA THR A 196 -16.88 19.89 2.14
C THR A 196 -17.58 19.74 3.48
N ARG A 197 -18.52 20.65 3.75
CA ARG A 197 -19.38 20.64 4.94
C ARG A 197 -20.83 20.60 4.52
N LYS A 198 -21.61 19.70 5.16
CA LYS A 198 -23.07 19.54 4.91
C LYS A 198 -23.43 19.52 3.42
N PRO A 199 -22.81 18.62 2.62
CA PRO A 199 -23.06 18.58 1.17
C PRO A 199 -24.56 18.38 0.90
N ALA A 200 -25.10 19.15 -0.03
CA ALA A 200 -26.53 19.12 -0.38
C ALA A 200 -26.87 18.03 -1.42
N GLY A 201 -25.87 17.51 -2.14
CA GLY A 201 -26.00 16.50 -3.19
C GLY A 201 -25.13 15.27 -2.92
N ASN A 202 -24.95 14.47 -3.96
CA ASN A 202 -24.06 13.31 -3.90
C ASN A 202 -22.62 13.75 -3.59
N ALA A 203 -22.03 13.16 -2.57
CA ALA A 203 -20.65 13.41 -2.18
C ALA A 203 -20.03 12.12 -1.63
N PHE A 204 -19.03 11.60 -2.35
CA PHE A 204 -18.36 10.35 -2.03
C PHE A 204 -16.86 10.49 -2.16
N TYR A 205 -16.12 9.95 -1.19
CA TYR A 205 -14.72 9.63 -1.39
C TYR A 205 -14.58 8.20 -1.90
N THR A 206 -13.64 7.96 -2.82
CA THR A 206 -13.18 6.62 -3.18
C THR A 206 -11.73 6.50 -2.78
N ILE A 207 -11.43 5.50 -1.96
CA ILE A 207 -10.11 5.25 -1.38
C ILE A 207 -9.70 3.78 -1.58
N PRO A 208 -8.42 3.50 -1.85
CA PRO A 208 -7.92 2.13 -2.07
C PRO A 208 -7.53 1.45 -0.75
N ASP A 209 -8.43 1.45 0.24
CA ASP A 209 -8.29 0.73 1.49
C ASP A 209 -8.73 -0.73 1.32
N GLY A 210 -7.84 -1.69 1.50
CA GLY A 210 -8.12 -3.10 1.26
C GLY A 210 -8.52 -3.37 -0.21
N SER A 211 -9.76 -3.85 -0.45
CA SER A 211 -10.28 -3.99 -1.81
C SER A 211 -10.60 -2.66 -2.47
N GLY A 212 -10.85 -1.65 -1.67
CA GLY A 212 -11.33 -0.32 -1.99
C GLY A 212 -12.59 0.03 -1.22
N ALA A 213 -12.78 1.29 -0.89
CA ALA A 213 -13.96 1.81 -0.23
C ALA A 213 -14.56 3.00 -0.98
N GLN A 214 -15.87 3.01 -1.11
CA GLN A 214 -16.66 4.18 -1.43
C GLN A 214 -17.30 4.71 -0.14
N VAL A 215 -16.93 5.94 0.25
CA VAL A 215 -17.33 6.56 1.51
C VAL A 215 -18.31 7.69 1.24
N ASN A 216 -19.58 7.48 1.57
CA ASN A 216 -20.63 8.49 1.47
C ASN A 216 -20.50 9.49 2.61
N ILE A 217 -19.97 10.68 2.32
CA ILE A 217 -19.78 11.73 3.32
C ILE A 217 -21.07 12.54 3.61
N THR A 218 -22.19 12.21 2.95
CA THR A 218 -23.50 12.71 3.34
C THR A 218 -24.14 11.88 4.46
N ALA A 219 -23.60 10.69 4.73
CA ALA A 219 -24.03 9.86 5.87
C ALA A 219 -23.45 10.44 7.17
N PRO A 220 -24.24 10.57 8.24
CA PRO A 220 -23.76 11.06 9.53
C PRO A 220 -22.85 10.04 10.20
N THR A 221 -21.94 10.52 11.04
CA THR A 221 -21.14 9.73 11.99
C THR A 221 -21.58 10.04 13.43
N GLU A 222 -21.24 9.19 14.40
CA GLU A 222 -21.55 9.46 15.79
C GLU A 222 -20.68 10.58 16.37
N GLU A 223 -19.43 10.65 15.90
CA GLU A 223 -18.41 11.65 16.26
C GLU A 223 -17.57 12.03 15.04
N ASP A 224 -16.72 13.03 15.17
CA ASP A 224 -15.73 13.33 14.14
C ASP A 224 -14.66 12.24 14.12
N ILE A 225 -14.38 11.70 12.91
CA ILE A 225 -13.44 10.61 12.70
C ILE A 225 -12.28 11.11 11.85
N THR A 226 -11.06 10.91 12.31
CA THR A 226 -9.84 11.15 11.53
C THR A 226 -9.11 9.82 11.31
N ARG A 227 -8.71 9.56 10.08
CA ARG A 227 -7.88 8.41 9.71
C ARG A 227 -6.77 8.82 8.78
N GLU A 228 -5.61 8.22 9.00
CA GLU A 228 -4.43 8.39 8.18
C GLU A 228 -4.10 7.06 7.49
N TYR A 229 -3.85 7.15 6.19
CA TYR A 229 -3.52 6.00 5.34
C TYR A 229 -2.23 6.31 4.60
N ALA A 230 -1.12 5.82 5.12
CA ALA A 230 0.13 5.88 4.36
C ALA A 230 0.01 5.03 3.10
N ILE A 231 0.47 5.54 1.96
CA ILE A 231 0.51 4.77 0.73
C ILE A 231 1.58 3.69 0.86
N TYR A 232 1.20 2.43 0.56
CA TYR A 232 2.00 1.22 0.74
C TYR A 232 2.30 0.85 2.21
N GLY A 233 1.38 1.22 3.12
CA GLY A 233 1.48 0.96 4.55
C GLY A 233 2.30 2.01 5.32
N SER A 234 2.19 2.00 6.64
CA SER A 234 2.93 2.92 7.51
C SER A 234 4.44 2.67 7.46
N ASP A 235 5.22 3.71 7.75
CA ASP A 235 6.67 3.57 7.95
C ASP A 235 6.95 3.01 9.34
N ILE A 236 7.15 1.70 9.41
CA ILE A 236 7.34 0.97 10.66
C ILE A 236 8.61 1.34 11.43
N THR A 237 9.49 2.16 10.86
CA THR A 237 10.66 2.71 11.57
C THR A 237 10.24 3.81 12.55
N PHE A 238 9.14 4.52 12.24
CA PHE A 238 8.67 5.67 13.02
C PHE A 238 7.28 5.45 13.64
N ASP A 239 6.44 4.59 13.02
CA ASP A 239 5.04 4.42 13.38
C ASP A 239 4.70 2.96 13.67
N SER A 240 3.59 2.73 14.37
CA SER A 240 2.98 1.40 14.45
C SER A 240 2.52 0.94 13.07
N TYR A 241 2.58 -0.38 12.84
CA TYR A 241 2.13 -0.92 11.57
C TYR A 241 0.65 -0.64 11.33
N SER A 242 0.37 -0.06 10.16
CA SER A 242 -0.96 -0.02 9.56
C SER A 242 -0.85 -0.37 8.07
N ARG A 243 -1.85 -1.07 7.53
CA ARG A 243 -1.83 -1.52 6.14
C ARG A 243 -1.83 -0.36 5.14
N GLY A 244 -2.50 0.73 5.44
CA GLY A 244 -2.60 1.89 4.55
C GLY A 244 -3.27 1.61 3.20
N PHE A 245 -2.99 2.45 2.21
CA PHE A 245 -3.46 2.30 0.84
C PHE A 245 -2.52 1.43 0.02
N ASN A 246 -3.07 0.54 -0.81
CA ASN A 246 -2.30 -0.32 -1.70
C ASN A 246 -2.10 0.26 -3.12
N LEU A 247 -2.80 1.35 -3.46
CA LEU A 247 -2.70 2.08 -4.73
C LEU A 247 -2.42 3.57 -4.47
N PRO A 248 -1.68 4.26 -5.36
CA PRO A 248 -1.31 5.67 -5.18
C PRO A 248 -2.40 6.62 -5.71
N CYS A 249 -3.64 6.43 -5.28
CA CYS A 249 -4.78 7.22 -5.75
C CYS A 249 -5.80 7.50 -4.66
N PHE A 250 -6.59 8.55 -4.85
CA PHE A 250 -7.80 8.83 -4.10
C PHE A 250 -8.70 9.78 -4.90
N SER A 251 -9.99 9.81 -4.61
CA SER A 251 -10.91 10.63 -5.39
C SER A 251 -12.05 11.22 -4.58
N PHE A 252 -12.65 12.28 -5.13
CA PHE A 252 -13.84 12.91 -4.63
C PHE A 252 -14.87 13.05 -5.76
N THR A 253 -16.02 12.41 -5.60
CA THR A 253 -17.21 12.64 -6.43
C THR A 253 -18.07 13.71 -5.77
N LYS A 254 -18.28 14.81 -6.48
CA LYS A 254 -19.14 15.90 -6.05
C LYS A 254 -20.20 16.15 -7.13
N ASN A 255 -21.47 16.01 -6.78
CA ASN A 255 -22.60 16.15 -7.69
C ASN A 255 -22.48 15.25 -8.94
N LYS A 256 -22.01 15.80 -10.06
CA LYS A 256 -21.87 15.13 -11.37
C LYS A 256 -20.43 15.07 -11.86
N THR A 257 -19.48 15.47 -11.05
CA THR A 257 -18.05 15.46 -11.38
C THR A 257 -17.26 14.61 -10.41
N LEU A 258 -16.41 13.77 -10.94
CA LEU A 258 -15.40 13.01 -10.21
C LEU A 258 -14.05 13.68 -10.43
N LEU A 259 -13.35 14.03 -9.37
CA LEU A 259 -11.95 14.45 -9.41
C LEU A 259 -11.09 13.34 -8.77
N THR A 260 -10.25 12.71 -9.59
CA THR A 260 -9.30 11.68 -9.15
C THR A 260 -7.90 12.28 -9.11
N VAL A 261 -7.22 12.10 -7.98
CA VAL A 261 -5.80 12.41 -7.80
C VAL A 261 -5.01 11.11 -7.88
N LEU A 262 -3.99 11.09 -8.76
CA LEU A 262 -2.97 10.05 -8.79
C LEU A 262 -1.66 10.67 -8.31
N ILE A 263 -0.94 9.96 -7.45
CA ILE A 263 0.38 10.38 -6.96
C ILE A 263 1.42 9.69 -7.83
N GLU A 264 2.04 10.48 -8.71
CA GLU A 264 2.92 9.96 -9.76
C GLU A 264 4.40 9.94 -9.37
N SER A 265 4.78 10.72 -8.35
CA SER A 265 6.13 10.71 -7.80
C SER A 265 6.11 11.13 -6.34
N GLY A 266 6.87 10.45 -5.50
CA GLY A 266 6.81 10.58 -4.05
C GLY A 266 5.67 9.75 -3.44
N ASP A 267 5.13 8.79 -4.18
CA ASP A 267 4.03 7.93 -3.74
C ASP A 267 4.36 7.16 -2.46
N ALA A 268 5.55 6.60 -2.34
CA ALA A 268 6.01 5.93 -1.12
C ALA A 268 6.19 6.87 0.11
N LEU A 269 6.23 8.18 -0.12
CA LEU A 269 6.34 9.21 0.93
C LEU A 269 4.98 9.76 1.37
N SER A 270 3.91 9.31 0.72
CA SER A 270 2.58 9.91 0.83
C SER A 270 1.75 9.29 1.94
N CYS A 271 1.03 10.12 2.66
CA CYS A 271 0.00 9.76 3.62
C CYS A 271 -1.28 10.52 3.32
N VAL A 272 -2.38 9.81 3.11
CA VAL A 272 -3.70 10.42 2.84
C VAL A 272 -4.49 10.46 4.14
N THR A 273 -4.87 11.67 4.55
CA THR A 273 -5.74 11.89 5.71
C THR A 273 -7.19 12.02 5.25
N MET A 274 -8.08 11.26 5.87
CA MET A 274 -9.53 11.33 5.70
C MET A 274 -10.19 11.75 7.01
N ASN A 275 -10.92 12.86 6.97
CA ASN A 275 -11.81 13.27 8.05
C ASN A 275 -13.26 13.05 7.62
N ARG A 276 -14.08 12.52 8.54
CA ARG A 276 -15.54 12.44 8.42
C ARG A 276 -16.14 13.18 9.61
N PHE A 277 -17.07 14.08 9.32
CA PHE A 277 -17.62 14.94 10.36
C PHE A 277 -19.01 14.47 10.81
N LYS A 278 -19.26 14.55 12.12
CA LYS A 278 -20.54 14.23 12.74
C LYS A 278 -21.72 14.92 12.03
N ASP A 279 -21.56 16.18 11.66
CA ASP A 279 -22.55 17.00 10.98
C ASP A 279 -22.62 16.80 9.47
N LYS A 280 -22.03 15.71 8.93
CA LYS A 280 -21.83 15.41 7.50
C LYS A 280 -20.74 16.25 6.85
N GLY A 281 -20.17 15.69 5.81
CA GLY A 281 -19.02 16.23 5.10
C GLY A 281 -17.72 15.61 5.57
N GLY A 282 -16.62 16.09 5.07
CA GLY A 282 -15.29 15.60 5.38
C GLY A 282 -14.19 16.34 4.66
N ASP A 283 -12.98 15.90 4.90
CA ASP A 283 -11.77 16.30 4.16
C ASP A 283 -11.05 15.04 3.70
N LEU A 284 -10.39 15.14 2.55
CA LEU A 284 -9.50 14.10 2.05
C LEU A 284 -8.31 14.77 1.36
N TYR A 285 -7.10 14.55 1.86
CA TYR A 285 -5.91 15.22 1.33
C TYR A 285 -4.65 14.38 1.54
N ASN A 286 -3.66 14.61 0.67
CA ASN A 286 -2.36 13.97 0.74
C ASN A 286 -1.31 14.88 1.39
N THR A 287 -0.43 14.26 2.16
CA THR A 287 0.78 14.86 2.72
C THR A 287 1.99 14.01 2.36
N PHE A 288 2.99 14.61 1.76
CA PHE A 288 4.29 13.98 1.48
C PHE A 288 5.21 14.16 2.69
N THR A 289 5.72 13.08 3.24
CA THR A 289 6.79 13.07 4.26
C THR A 289 8.13 13.03 3.54
N VAL A 290 8.69 14.22 3.27
CA VAL A 290 9.95 14.40 2.51
C VAL A 290 11.16 13.95 3.32
N THR A 291 11.14 14.28 4.62
CA THR A 291 12.14 13.82 5.59
C THR A 291 11.39 13.24 6.78
N ALA A 292 11.49 11.95 6.98
CA ALA A 292 10.88 11.30 8.14
C ALA A 292 11.65 11.67 9.41
N ILE A 293 10.93 12.15 10.42
CA ILE A 293 11.51 12.56 11.72
C ILE A 293 10.64 11.93 12.81
N GLY A 294 11.28 11.23 13.73
CA GLY A 294 10.64 10.58 14.85
C GLY A 294 11.47 10.62 16.10
N GLU A 295 11.05 9.89 17.12
CA GLU A 295 11.77 9.72 18.37
C GLU A 295 12.13 8.25 18.58
N SER A 296 13.37 7.98 18.96
CA SER A 296 13.81 6.65 19.38
C SER A 296 14.64 6.80 20.66
N GLU A 297 14.26 6.07 21.71
CA GLU A 297 14.92 6.10 23.02
C GLU A 297 15.08 7.53 23.60
N GLY A 298 14.06 8.39 23.39
CA GLY A 298 14.06 9.79 23.85
C GLY A 298 14.97 10.73 23.06
N LYS A 299 15.45 10.31 21.87
CA LYS A 299 16.24 11.13 20.97
C LYS A 299 15.51 11.34 19.66
N THR A 300 15.57 12.55 19.12
CA THR A 300 15.09 12.84 17.77
C THR A 300 15.94 12.07 16.76
N VAL A 301 15.28 11.31 15.89
CA VAL A 301 15.90 10.53 14.82
C VAL A 301 15.41 11.09 13.50
N LYS A 302 16.34 11.33 12.59
CA LYS A 302 16.06 11.89 11.26
C LYS A 302 16.46 10.88 10.19
N GLY A 303 15.52 10.56 9.29
CA GLY A 303 15.76 9.76 8.09
C GLY A 303 16.42 10.57 6.98
N GLU A 304 16.81 9.89 5.92
CA GLU A 304 17.34 10.51 4.71
C GLU A 304 16.25 11.31 4.00
N ALA A 305 16.54 12.53 3.60
CA ALA A 305 15.62 13.37 2.85
C ALA A 305 15.44 12.85 1.43
N TYR A 306 14.23 12.95 0.89
CA TYR A 306 13.99 12.76 -0.54
C TYR A 306 14.36 14.05 -1.29
N GLU A 307 15.10 13.91 -2.39
CA GLU A 307 15.59 15.04 -3.19
C GLU A 307 14.90 15.16 -4.56
N GLY A 308 14.01 14.24 -4.90
CA GLY A 308 13.33 14.20 -6.19
C GLY A 308 12.18 15.20 -6.32
N ALA A 309 11.29 14.94 -7.26
CA ALA A 309 10.09 15.73 -7.47
C ALA A 309 8.88 15.08 -6.81
N LEU A 310 7.97 15.90 -6.26
CA LEU A 310 6.64 15.50 -5.82
C LEU A 310 5.66 15.82 -6.95
N VAL A 311 4.96 14.81 -7.46
CA VAL A 311 4.06 14.97 -8.62
C VAL A 311 2.69 14.38 -8.32
N GLN A 312 1.64 15.17 -8.59
CA GLN A 312 0.24 14.72 -8.56
C GLN A 312 -0.45 15.08 -9.87
N SER A 313 -1.30 14.19 -10.38
CA SER A 313 -2.20 14.49 -11.50
C SER A 313 -3.65 14.63 -11.03
N TYR A 314 -4.41 15.46 -11.75
CA TYR A 314 -5.80 15.84 -11.44
C TYR A 314 -6.68 15.49 -12.62
N ASN A 315 -7.44 14.41 -12.50
CA ASN A 315 -8.28 13.87 -13.56
C ASN A 315 -9.76 14.19 -13.25
N LEU A 316 -10.34 15.16 -13.95
CA LEU A 316 -11.76 15.50 -13.82
C LEU A 316 -12.57 14.72 -14.86
N SER A 317 -13.56 13.96 -14.41
CA SER A 317 -14.46 13.15 -15.23
C SER A 317 -15.92 13.56 -14.98
N ASP A 318 -16.68 13.79 -16.06
CA ASP A 318 -18.10 14.20 -16.03
C ASP A 318 -18.99 13.28 -16.90
N LYS A 319 -18.43 12.20 -17.42
CA LYS A 319 -19.10 11.23 -18.30
C LYS A 319 -18.85 9.80 -17.82
N GLY A 320 -19.75 8.92 -18.24
CA GLY A 320 -19.68 7.50 -17.88
C GLY A 320 -20.07 7.24 -16.42
N LEU A 321 -19.42 6.26 -15.81
CA LEU A 321 -19.62 5.89 -14.40
C LEU A 321 -18.71 6.78 -13.53
N ILE A 322 -19.22 7.91 -13.06
CA ILE A 322 -18.49 8.86 -12.19
C ILE A 322 -18.33 8.35 -10.74
N ASN A 323 -17.76 7.17 -10.59
CA ASN A 323 -17.55 6.46 -9.33
C ASN A 323 -16.23 5.68 -9.36
N TYR A 324 -16.06 4.70 -8.46
CA TYR A 324 -14.86 3.85 -8.37
C TYR A 324 -14.50 3.12 -9.69
N ASN A 325 -15.45 2.88 -10.61
CA ASN A 325 -15.12 2.26 -11.91
C ASN A 325 -14.18 3.15 -12.74
N THR A 326 -14.46 4.46 -12.80
CA THR A 326 -13.57 5.42 -13.48
C THR A 326 -12.25 5.57 -12.73
N VAL A 327 -12.26 5.56 -11.40
CA VAL A 327 -11.03 5.59 -10.60
C VAL A 327 -10.15 4.39 -10.90
N ALA A 328 -10.74 3.19 -11.00
CA ALA A 328 -10.03 1.96 -11.35
C ALA A 328 -9.36 2.05 -12.72
N SER A 329 -10.12 2.46 -13.76
CA SER A 329 -9.59 2.61 -15.12
C SER A 329 -8.42 3.61 -15.17
N LEU A 330 -8.59 4.83 -14.62
CA LEU A 330 -7.53 5.84 -14.58
C LEU A 330 -6.29 5.36 -13.82
N THR A 331 -6.50 4.64 -12.73
CA THR A 331 -5.39 4.11 -11.92
C THR A 331 -4.67 3.00 -12.66
N ARG A 332 -5.40 2.06 -13.30
CA ARG A 332 -4.80 1.00 -14.12
C ARG A 332 -3.97 1.57 -15.26
N ASP A 333 -4.53 2.50 -16.04
CA ASP A 333 -3.84 3.16 -17.16
C ASP A 333 -2.53 3.80 -16.69
N TYR A 334 -2.56 4.50 -15.56
CA TYR A 334 -1.37 5.08 -14.96
C TYR A 334 -0.34 4.02 -14.56
N LEU A 335 -0.75 2.95 -13.87
CA LEU A 335 0.17 1.92 -13.37
C LEU A 335 0.81 1.10 -14.49
N VAL A 336 0.08 0.82 -15.56
CA VAL A 336 0.63 0.17 -16.77
C VAL A 336 1.66 1.08 -17.42
N LYS A 337 1.34 2.35 -17.58
CA LYS A 337 2.23 3.33 -18.21
C LYS A 337 3.49 3.61 -17.37
N SER A 338 3.39 3.65 -16.06
CA SER A 338 4.51 3.90 -15.13
C SER A 338 5.30 2.65 -14.74
N ASP A 339 5.04 1.52 -15.41
CA ASP A 339 5.73 0.25 -15.19
C ASP A 339 5.58 -0.34 -13.77
N TYR A 340 4.43 -0.08 -13.14
CA TYR A 340 4.02 -0.73 -11.89
C TYR A 340 3.18 -1.99 -12.13
N LEU A 341 2.52 -2.09 -13.29
CA LEU A 341 1.65 -3.19 -13.67
C LEU A 341 1.93 -3.62 -15.13
N SER A 342 1.80 -4.91 -15.41
CA SER A 342 1.88 -5.40 -16.80
C SER A 342 0.58 -5.11 -17.55
N SER A 343 0.69 -4.74 -18.84
CA SER A 343 -0.45 -4.71 -19.76
C SER A 343 -0.80 -6.10 -20.28
N GLU A 344 0.11 -7.07 -20.15
CA GLU A 344 -0.08 -8.43 -20.60
C GLU A 344 -0.33 -9.34 -19.41
N PHE A 345 -1.22 -10.29 -19.59
CA PHE A 345 -1.50 -11.30 -18.57
C PHE A 345 -0.31 -12.24 -18.38
N SER A 346 0.02 -12.61 -17.14
CA SER A 346 1.09 -13.55 -16.87
C SER A 346 0.75 -14.94 -17.41
N SER A 347 1.60 -15.48 -18.30
CA SER A 347 1.40 -16.76 -18.97
C SER A 347 1.78 -18.00 -18.13
N LYS A 348 2.12 -17.85 -16.85
CA LYS A 348 2.51 -18.96 -15.96
C LYS A 348 1.41 -20.02 -15.79
N PHE A 349 0.15 -19.61 -15.91
CA PHE A 349 -0.99 -20.51 -15.72
C PHE A 349 -1.74 -20.72 -17.04
N THR A 350 -1.83 -21.98 -17.46
CA THR A 350 -2.60 -22.39 -18.65
C THR A 350 -4.05 -22.79 -18.30
N ASP A 351 -4.36 -22.92 -17.01
CA ASP A 351 -5.69 -23.19 -16.45
C ASP A 351 -5.85 -22.30 -15.22
N MET A 352 -7.07 -22.05 -14.76
CA MET A 352 -7.32 -21.25 -13.56
C MET A 352 -6.58 -21.84 -12.37
N PRO A 353 -5.59 -21.13 -11.77
CA PRO A 353 -4.86 -21.64 -10.64
C PRO A 353 -5.77 -21.71 -9.43
N PHE A 354 -5.73 -22.83 -8.70
CA PHE A 354 -6.41 -22.98 -7.43
C PHE A 354 -5.37 -22.84 -6.32
N PHE A 355 -5.47 -21.77 -5.54
CA PHE A 355 -4.46 -21.43 -4.54
C PHE A 355 -4.63 -22.28 -3.28
N VAL A 356 -3.57 -22.94 -2.87
CA VAL A 356 -3.52 -23.77 -1.67
C VAL A 356 -2.28 -23.43 -0.85
N THR A 357 -2.46 -23.09 0.43
CA THR A 357 -1.36 -23.05 1.39
C THR A 357 -1.27 -24.39 2.09
N ALA A 358 -0.11 -25.01 2.07
CA ALA A 358 0.21 -26.10 2.98
C ALA A 358 1.15 -25.59 4.08
N ILE A 359 0.72 -25.69 5.34
CA ILE A 359 1.54 -25.33 6.48
C ILE A 359 2.45 -26.51 6.80
N CYS A 360 3.78 -26.31 6.71
CA CYS A 360 4.78 -27.33 6.89
C CYS A 360 5.10 -27.55 8.37
N SER A 361 5.53 -26.50 9.07
CA SER A 361 5.88 -26.58 10.49
C SER A 361 5.71 -25.24 11.17
N GLU A 362 5.36 -25.27 12.47
CA GLU A 362 5.29 -24.05 13.28
C GLU A 362 6.69 -23.56 13.69
N ASN A 363 7.54 -24.46 14.19
CA ASN A 363 8.83 -24.08 14.77
C ASN A 363 10.02 -24.96 14.32
N GLY A 364 9.83 -25.77 13.25
CA GLY A 364 10.84 -26.62 12.69
C GLY A 364 11.08 -27.94 13.48
N SER A 365 10.56 -28.11 14.70
CA SER A 365 10.75 -29.31 15.48
C SER A 365 9.96 -30.50 14.92
N LYS A 366 10.51 -31.71 14.99
CA LYS A 366 9.85 -32.93 14.48
C LYS A 366 8.44 -33.17 15.01
N LYS A 367 8.10 -32.61 16.19
CA LYS A 367 6.77 -32.74 16.81
C LYS A 367 5.74 -31.83 16.20
N ASP A 368 6.19 -30.73 15.62
CA ASP A 368 5.35 -29.63 15.08
C ASP A 368 5.36 -29.61 13.55
N VAL A 369 5.73 -30.77 12.93
CA VAL A 369 5.63 -30.95 11.48
C VAL A 369 4.21 -31.38 11.12
N TYR A 370 3.55 -30.56 10.33
CA TYR A 370 2.20 -30.79 9.80
C TYR A 370 2.23 -31.39 8.39
N THR A 371 3.15 -30.92 7.53
CA THR A 371 3.22 -31.31 6.12
C THR A 371 4.67 -31.40 5.66
N THR A 372 5.14 -32.56 5.26
CA THR A 372 6.44 -32.79 4.61
C THR A 372 6.32 -32.62 3.09
N PHE A 373 7.42 -32.64 2.32
CA PHE A 373 7.39 -32.60 0.87
C PHE A 373 6.64 -33.80 0.27
N GLU A 374 6.81 -35.00 0.83
CA GLU A 374 6.05 -36.21 0.47
C GLU A 374 4.54 -35.98 0.72
N ASN A 375 4.19 -35.48 1.90
CA ASN A 375 2.79 -35.16 2.24
C ASN A 375 2.17 -34.09 1.33
N ALA A 376 2.95 -33.11 0.88
CA ALA A 376 2.49 -32.11 -0.08
C ALA A 376 2.16 -32.74 -1.45
N SER A 377 2.92 -33.76 -1.88
CA SER A 377 2.59 -34.55 -3.09
C SER A 377 1.26 -35.28 -2.96
N GLU A 378 0.96 -35.83 -1.75
CA GLU A 378 -0.32 -36.49 -1.48
C GLU A 378 -1.50 -35.51 -1.52
N ILE A 379 -1.33 -34.27 -1.01
CA ILE A 379 -2.34 -33.20 -1.10
C ILE A 379 -2.66 -32.94 -2.58
N ILE A 380 -1.64 -32.70 -3.43
CA ILE A 380 -1.83 -32.48 -4.86
C ILE A 380 -2.54 -33.68 -5.50
N ALA A 381 -2.10 -34.90 -5.21
CA ALA A 381 -2.67 -36.14 -5.77
C ALA A 381 -4.15 -36.29 -5.41
N LEU A 382 -4.53 -36.03 -4.15
CA LEU A 382 -5.92 -36.09 -3.69
C LEU A 382 -6.78 -35.05 -4.39
N LEU A 383 -6.38 -33.80 -4.44
CA LEU A 383 -7.12 -32.72 -5.11
C LEU A 383 -7.32 -33.03 -6.60
N LYS A 384 -6.30 -33.53 -7.29
CA LYS A 384 -6.38 -34.00 -8.67
C LYS A 384 -7.38 -35.12 -8.85
N SER A 385 -7.36 -36.14 -7.97
CA SER A 385 -8.31 -37.26 -7.99
C SER A 385 -9.77 -36.80 -7.85
N LYS A 386 -9.98 -35.63 -7.21
CA LYS A 386 -11.29 -35.01 -7.03
C LYS A 386 -11.67 -34.03 -8.17
N GLY A 387 -10.81 -33.86 -9.18
CA GLY A 387 -11.08 -33.04 -10.38
C GLY A 387 -10.56 -31.60 -10.36
N VAL A 388 -9.74 -31.22 -9.39
CA VAL A 388 -9.02 -29.93 -9.40
C VAL A 388 -7.89 -30.01 -10.44
N ARG A 389 -7.91 -29.16 -11.49
CA ARG A 389 -6.99 -29.28 -12.64
C ARG A 389 -5.66 -28.61 -12.45
N SER A 390 -5.61 -27.49 -11.75
CA SER A 390 -4.42 -26.70 -11.52
C SER A 390 -4.34 -26.28 -10.06
N VAL A 391 -3.24 -26.60 -9.39
CA VAL A 391 -3.00 -26.25 -7.99
C VAL A 391 -1.73 -25.40 -7.94
N ALA A 392 -1.83 -24.17 -7.42
CA ALA A 392 -0.71 -23.35 -7.02
C ALA A 392 -0.48 -23.61 -5.51
N LEU A 393 0.43 -24.50 -5.20
CA LEU A 393 0.72 -24.94 -3.83
C LEU A 393 1.80 -24.06 -3.21
N ARG A 394 1.42 -23.21 -2.27
CA ARG A 394 2.32 -22.44 -1.43
C ARG A 394 2.73 -23.27 -0.22
N LEU A 395 4.04 -23.51 -0.06
CA LEU A 395 4.62 -24.20 1.08
C LEU A 395 5.17 -23.18 2.07
N THR A 396 4.54 -23.07 3.23
CA THR A 396 4.96 -22.11 4.26
C THR A 396 5.49 -22.82 5.50
N GLY A 397 6.55 -22.25 6.11
CA GLY A 397 7.21 -22.86 7.27
C GLY A 397 8.06 -24.08 6.94
N CYS A 398 8.71 -24.11 5.77
CA CYS A 398 9.58 -25.22 5.33
C CYS A 398 11.05 -25.06 5.72
N ALA A 399 11.48 -23.85 6.12
CA ALA A 399 12.85 -23.62 6.59
C ALA A 399 13.05 -24.08 8.03
N GLU A 400 14.28 -24.03 8.54
CA GLU A 400 14.73 -24.70 9.78
C GLU A 400 13.85 -24.40 11.00
N LYS A 401 13.31 -23.19 11.15
CA LYS A 401 12.47 -22.79 12.30
C LYS A 401 10.97 -22.73 11.97
N GLY A 402 10.53 -23.31 10.86
CA GLY A 402 9.14 -23.30 10.47
C GLY A 402 8.59 -21.89 10.22
N LEU A 403 7.38 -21.58 10.70
CA LEU A 403 6.81 -20.25 10.66
C LEU A 403 7.60 -19.21 11.50
N ASN A 404 8.53 -19.66 12.35
CA ASN A 404 9.40 -18.81 13.16
C ASN A 404 10.72 -18.46 12.46
N THR A 405 10.91 -18.86 11.21
CA THR A 405 12.14 -18.61 10.46
C THR A 405 12.30 -17.08 10.24
N SER A 406 13.49 -16.58 10.58
CA SER A 406 13.91 -15.22 10.31
C SER A 406 14.34 -15.02 8.86
N ALA A 407 14.27 -13.81 8.34
CA ALA A 407 14.60 -13.50 6.94
C ALA A 407 15.99 -13.97 6.50
N SER A 408 16.95 -13.98 7.42
CA SER A 408 18.32 -14.44 7.18
C SER A 408 18.52 -15.96 7.21
N GLU A 409 17.44 -16.74 7.35
CA GLU A 409 17.49 -18.21 7.57
C GLU A 409 16.66 -18.98 6.52
N TYR A 410 16.41 -18.39 5.34
CA TYR A 410 15.68 -19.04 4.24
C TYR A 410 16.59 -19.61 3.15
N ASP A 411 17.86 -19.84 3.47
CA ASP A 411 18.89 -20.36 2.57
C ASP A 411 18.93 -21.90 2.51
N GLU A 412 18.16 -22.60 3.37
CA GLU A 412 18.04 -24.05 3.38
C GLU A 412 16.65 -24.54 3.85
N PHE A 413 16.27 -25.75 3.43
CA PHE A 413 15.09 -26.43 3.94
C PHE A 413 15.37 -27.11 5.27
N SER A 414 14.38 -27.15 6.17
CA SER A 414 14.48 -27.98 7.37
C SER A 414 14.58 -29.46 7.00
N SER A 415 15.53 -30.15 7.60
CA SER A 415 15.72 -31.60 7.43
C SER A 415 14.50 -32.47 7.83
N ASN A 416 13.57 -31.89 8.62
CA ASN A 416 12.31 -32.52 8.97
C ASN A 416 11.25 -32.46 7.87
N MET A 417 11.46 -31.63 6.82
CA MET A 417 10.58 -31.52 5.67
C MET A 417 10.90 -32.52 4.56
N GLY A 418 12.15 -32.91 4.46
CA GLY A 418 12.75 -33.75 3.43
C GLY A 418 14.04 -33.10 2.89
N SER A 419 14.68 -33.80 1.95
CA SER A 419 15.89 -33.32 1.26
C SER A 419 15.56 -32.42 0.05
N ASN A 420 16.57 -31.81 -0.59
CA ASN A 420 16.44 -31.14 -1.87
C ASN A 420 15.88 -32.10 -2.97
N ASP A 421 16.27 -33.39 -2.92
CA ASP A 421 15.74 -34.39 -3.88
C ASP A 421 14.25 -34.67 -3.63
N ASP A 422 13.79 -34.67 -2.37
CA ASP A 422 12.35 -34.81 -2.04
C ASP A 422 11.57 -33.60 -2.52
N TYR A 423 12.14 -32.38 -2.38
CA TYR A 423 11.53 -31.16 -2.92
C TYR A 423 11.47 -31.18 -4.46
N ASN A 424 12.55 -31.61 -5.12
CA ASN A 424 12.58 -31.80 -6.59
C ASN A 424 11.51 -32.78 -7.05
N SER A 425 11.38 -33.92 -6.35
CA SER A 425 10.36 -34.94 -6.64
C SER A 425 8.94 -34.42 -6.48
N LEU A 426 8.69 -33.55 -5.49
CA LEU A 426 7.41 -32.85 -5.32
C LEU A 426 7.15 -31.91 -6.50
N CYS A 427 8.15 -31.12 -6.91
CA CYS A 427 8.03 -30.19 -8.05
C CYS A 427 7.76 -30.92 -9.35
N ASP A 428 8.46 -32.03 -9.62
CA ASP A 428 8.23 -32.87 -10.81
C ASP A 428 6.81 -33.45 -10.80
N THR A 429 6.36 -33.98 -9.65
CA THR A 429 4.98 -34.45 -9.49
C THR A 429 3.93 -33.38 -9.71
N ALA A 430 4.19 -32.17 -9.24
CA ALA A 430 3.29 -31.03 -9.45
C ALA A 430 3.22 -30.66 -10.94
N ASN A 431 4.37 -30.53 -11.61
CA ASN A 431 4.47 -30.15 -13.02
C ASN A 431 3.77 -31.19 -13.93
N GLU A 432 3.99 -32.50 -13.73
CA GLU A 432 3.28 -33.56 -14.44
C GLU A 432 1.76 -33.47 -14.31
N LYS A 433 1.29 -32.88 -13.23
CA LYS A 433 -0.13 -32.70 -12.92
C LYS A 433 -0.66 -31.28 -13.20
N ASN A 434 0.03 -30.51 -14.02
CA ASN A 434 -0.34 -29.12 -14.33
C ASN A 434 -0.58 -28.30 -13.04
N SER A 435 0.34 -28.40 -12.10
CA SER A 435 0.34 -27.70 -10.81
C SER A 435 1.72 -27.11 -10.57
N SER A 436 1.84 -26.21 -9.63
CA SER A 436 3.10 -25.56 -9.28
C SER A 436 3.32 -25.52 -7.78
N VAL A 437 4.58 -25.58 -7.36
CA VAL A 437 5.00 -25.46 -5.96
C VAL A 437 5.71 -24.13 -5.78
N TRP A 438 5.41 -23.42 -4.70
CA TRP A 438 5.91 -22.09 -4.38
C TRP A 438 6.50 -22.10 -2.97
N TYR A 439 7.80 -21.82 -2.86
CA TYR A 439 8.50 -21.69 -1.59
C TYR A 439 8.19 -20.34 -0.94
N ASP A 440 7.57 -20.35 0.22
CA ASP A 440 7.15 -19.15 0.94
C ASP A 440 8.26 -18.60 1.83
N VAL A 441 8.62 -17.33 1.65
CA VAL A 441 9.74 -16.69 2.34
C VAL A 441 9.37 -15.29 2.87
N ASN A 442 10.00 -14.91 3.99
CA ASN A 442 10.15 -13.54 4.43
C ASN A 442 11.59 -13.10 4.15
N LEU A 443 11.79 -11.89 3.65
CA LEU A 443 13.08 -11.40 3.23
C LEU A 443 13.57 -10.19 4.04
N SER A 444 12.68 -9.56 4.81
CA SER A 444 12.99 -8.42 5.68
C SER A 444 12.61 -8.63 7.13
N ALA A 445 11.64 -9.49 7.42
CA ALA A 445 11.10 -9.68 8.76
C ALA A 445 11.92 -10.72 9.56
N GLU A 446 12.54 -10.27 10.65
CA GLU A 446 13.27 -11.10 11.60
C GLU A 446 12.42 -11.36 12.85
N ASN A 447 12.38 -12.57 13.34
CA ASN A 447 11.67 -12.87 14.58
C ASN A 447 12.37 -12.23 15.78
N SER A 448 11.62 -11.44 16.55
CA SER A 448 12.12 -10.87 17.79
C SER A 448 11.78 -11.76 18.99
N LEU A 449 12.79 -12.22 19.69
CA LEU A 449 12.64 -12.87 21.00
C LEU A 449 12.39 -11.84 22.11
N ASP A 450 12.69 -10.56 21.87
CA ASP A 450 12.43 -9.47 22.80
C ASP A 450 11.06 -8.87 22.54
N MET A 451 10.08 -9.25 23.34
CA MET A 451 8.69 -8.78 23.27
C MET A 451 8.53 -7.26 23.35
N ASN A 452 9.56 -6.54 23.79
CA ASN A 452 9.50 -5.08 23.95
C ASN A 452 10.06 -4.32 22.74
N LYS A 453 10.73 -5.00 21.80
CA LYS A 453 11.43 -4.36 20.66
C LYS A 453 10.82 -4.65 19.29
N GLY A 454 9.89 -5.58 19.19
CA GLY A 454 9.29 -5.95 17.91
C GLY A 454 7.98 -5.20 17.64
N ILE A 455 7.62 -5.17 16.37
CA ILE A 455 6.32 -4.68 15.90
C ILE A 455 5.37 -5.87 15.81
N ASP A 456 4.17 -5.73 16.36
CA ASP A 456 3.13 -6.75 16.21
C ASP A 456 2.64 -6.74 14.76
N VAL A 457 2.89 -7.84 14.05
CA VAL A 457 2.35 -8.08 12.73
C VAL A 457 1.32 -9.19 12.84
N TYR A 458 0.14 -8.93 12.31
CA TYR A 458 -0.94 -9.90 12.26
C TYR A 458 -0.55 -11.05 11.34
N ASP A 459 -0.47 -12.28 11.88
CA ASP A 459 -0.12 -13.49 11.16
C ASP A 459 -1.31 -14.44 11.12
N ASP A 460 -2.07 -14.39 10.02
CA ASP A 460 -3.25 -15.22 9.81
C ASP A 460 -2.96 -16.72 9.94
N LEU A 461 -1.78 -17.17 9.49
CA LEU A 461 -1.42 -18.60 9.52
C LEU A 461 -1.32 -19.11 10.95
N ARG A 462 -0.77 -18.31 11.88
CA ARG A 462 -0.71 -18.67 13.30
C ARG A 462 -2.09 -18.69 13.94
N ILE A 463 -2.95 -17.74 13.55
CA ILE A 463 -4.33 -17.70 14.03
C ILE A 463 -5.08 -18.95 13.59
N TYR A 464 -4.92 -19.41 12.35
CA TYR A 464 -5.52 -20.65 11.88
C TYR A 464 -5.03 -21.88 12.64
N LEU A 465 -3.79 -21.86 13.15
CA LEU A 465 -3.24 -22.88 14.03
C LEU A 465 -3.61 -22.71 15.51
N ASN A 466 -4.41 -21.69 15.87
CA ASN A 466 -4.68 -21.28 17.26
C ASN A 466 -3.41 -20.94 18.07
N LYS A 467 -2.46 -20.23 17.43
CA LYS A 467 -1.19 -19.83 18.02
C LYS A 467 -1.11 -18.31 18.18
N PRO A 468 -0.33 -17.81 19.15
CA PRO A 468 -0.15 -16.37 19.35
C PRO A 468 0.61 -15.73 18.18
N SER A 469 0.33 -14.45 17.91
CA SER A 469 1.09 -13.63 16.97
C SER A 469 2.54 -13.48 17.41
N PHE A 470 3.41 -13.19 16.45
CA PHE A 470 4.82 -12.88 16.69
C PHE A 470 5.09 -11.39 16.54
N LYS A 471 6.17 -10.93 17.20
CA LYS A 471 6.75 -9.62 16.93
C LYS A 471 7.91 -9.76 15.96
N TYR A 472 7.94 -8.88 14.98
CA TYR A 472 8.98 -8.82 13.97
C TYR A 472 9.85 -7.57 14.17
N VAL A 473 11.14 -7.71 13.91
CA VAL A 473 12.11 -6.62 13.72
C VAL A 473 12.50 -6.65 12.26
N PHE A 474 12.65 -5.49 11.64
CA PHE A 474 12.96 -5.42 10.21
C PHE A 474 14.45 -5.18 9.97
N SER A 475 15.00 -5.94 9.04
CA SER A 475 16.40 -5.88 8.65
C SER A 475 16.75 -4.61 7.87
N PRO A 476 17.96 -4.07 8.01
CA PRO A 476 18.48 -3.07 7.06
C PRO A 476 18.40 -3.57 5.60
N TYR A 477 18.13 -2.69 4.63
CA TYR A 477 17.99 -3.09 3.22
C TYR A 477 19.24 -3.76 2.63
N LYS A 478 20.42 -3.49 3.18
CA LYS A 478 21.63 -4.24 2.81
C LYS A 478 21.47 -5.75 3.09
N ASN A 479 20.90 -6.11 4.24
CA ASN A 479 20.65 -7.51 4.59
C ASN A 479 19.53 -8.11 3.74
N VAL A 480 18.47 -7.35 3.46
CA VAL A 480 17.40 -7.77 2.54
C VAL A 480 17.97 -8.19 1.19
N ASN A 481 18.92 -7.44 0.63
CA ASN A 481 19.57 -7.80 -0.62
C ASN A 481 20.39 -9.10 -0.51
N ASN A 482 21.03 -9.37 0.63
CA ASN A 482 21.71 -10.64 0.88
C ASN A 482 20.70 -11.80 0.95
N ASN A 483 19.62 -11.62 1.71
CA ASN A 483 18.56 -12.63 1.86
C ASN A 483 17.92 -12.99 0.50
N ILE A 484 17.69 -12.00 -0.38
CA ILE A 484 17.25 -12.23 -1.77
C ILE A 484 18.26 -13.12 -2.51
N SER A 485 19.55 -12.85 -2.36
CA SER A 485 20.62 -13.62 -3.03
C SER A 485 20.73 -15.05 -2.49
N ASP A 486 20.53 -15.25 -1.20
CA ASP A 486 20.61 -16.56 -0.54
C ASP A 486 19.43 -17.45 -0.95
N VAL A 487 18.20 -16.89 -0.97
CA VAL A 487 17.02 -17.60 -1.49
C VAL A 487 17.18 -17.92 -2.98
N TYR A 488 17.69 -16.98 -3.79
CA TYR A 488 17.98 -17.25 -5.21
C TYR A 488 18.97 -18.41 -5.38
N LYS A 489 20.01 -18.49 -4.55
CA LYS A 489 20.99 -19.57 -4.58
C LYS A 489 20.31 -20.91 -4.27
N LEU A 490 19.54 -21.02 -3.18
CA LEU A 490 18.79 -22.24 -2.85
C LEU A 490 17.89 -22.66 -4.02
N MET A 491 17.11 -21.72 -4.59
CA MET A 491 16.20 -22.03 -5.69
C MET A 491 16.92 -22.43 -6.99
N SER A 492 18.17 -22.01 -7.18
CA SER A 492 19.02 -22.45 -8.31
C SER A 492 19.60 -23.85 -8.13
N GLU A 493 19.64 -24.38 -6.91
CA GLU A 493 20.10 -25.73 -6.58
C GLU A 493 18.98 -26.78 -6.69
N VAL A 494 17.73 -26.34 -6.83
CA VAL A 494 16.55 -27.20 -6.96
C VAL A 494 15.83 -26.97 -8.29
N ASN A 495 14.98 -27.92 -8.71
CA ASN A 495 14.32 -27.91 -10.03
C ASN A 495 13.18 -26.88 -10.14
N SER A 496 12.92 -26.07 -9.14
CA SER A 496 11.85 -25.08 -9.13
C SER A 496 12.36 -23.76 -8.57
N GLY A 497 12.34 -22.73 -9.39
CA GLY A 497 12.64 -21.37 -8.97
C GLY A 497 11.42 -20.57 -8.49
N ASN A 498 10.26 -21.21 -8.23
CA ASN A 498 9.07 -20.48 -7.82
C ASN A 498 9.13 -20.07 -6.35
N VAL A 499 9.06 -18.77 -6.09
CA VAL A 499 9.14 -18.16 -4.76
C VAL A 499 7.86 -17.36 -4.47
N CYS A 500 7.34 -17.50 -3.25
CA CYS A 500 6.27 -16.64 -2.73
C CYS A 500 6.87 -15.70 -1.68
N VAL A 501 6.87 -14.40 -1.95
CA VAL A 501 7.40 -13.39 -1.02
C VAL A 501 6.25 -12.79 -0.20
N ASN A 502 6.40 -12.86 1.12
CA ASN A 502 5.32 -12.54 2.04
C ASN A 502 5.37 -11.11 2.60
N ASP A 503 6.54 -10.53 2.73
CA ASP A 503 6.76 -9.30 3.47
C ASP A 503 7.12 -8.06 2.61
N LEU A 504 8.01 -8.17 1.64
CA LEU A 504 8.56 -7.03 0.92
C LEU A 504 7.53 -6.19 0.16
N SER A 505 6.40 -6.77 -0.23
CA SER A 505 5.30 -6.05 -0.89
C SER A 505 4.30 -5.41 0.08
N ARG A 506 4.47 -5.67 1.39
CA ARG A 506 3.59 -5.18 2.47
C ARG A 506 4.27 -4.16 3.36
N PHE A 507 5.59 -4.28 3.56
CA PHE A 507 6.38 -3.46 4.48
C PHE A 507 7.41 -2.66 3.72
N LEU A 508 7.14 -1.37 3.60
CA LEU A 508 8.06 -0.40 3.04
C LEU A 508 8.45 0.60 4.12
N TYR A 509 9.71 0.63 4.51
CA TYR A 509 10.19 1.37 5.66
C TYR A 509 11.46 2.18 5.36
N THR A 510 11.76 3.14 6.21
CA THR A 510 13.00 3.92 6.18
C THR A 510 14.11 3.14 6.88
N ASP A 511 15.28 3.00 6.26
CA ASP A 511 16.50 2.48 6.89
C ASP A 511 17.42 3.66 7.22
N ILE A 512 17.34 4.12 8.47
CA ILE A 512 18.08 5.29 8.95
C ILE A 512 19.58 5.04 8.86
N LYS A 513 20.05 3.86 9.29
CA LYS A 513 21.48 3.53 9.31
C LYS A 513 22.04 3.33 7.90
N GLY A 514 21.23 2.84 6.98
CA GLY A 514 21.58 2.65 5.59
C GLY A 514 21.45 3.92 4.72
N GLY A 515 20.87 5.01 5.25
CA GLY A 515 20.60 6.23 4.48
C GLY A 515 19.61 5.99 3.34
N VAL A 516 18.53 5.23 3.63
CA VAL A 516 17.52 4.86 2.64
C VAL A 516 16.15 5.36 3.11
N ASN A 517 15.58 6.34 2.42
CA ASN A 517 14.20 6.74 2.60
C ASN A 517 13.25 5.77 1.88
N ARG A 518 11.93 5.84 2.16
CA ARG A 518 10.95 4.91 1.60
C ARG A 518 10.88 4.90 0.07
N GLN A 519 11.05 6.06 -0.59
CA GLN A 519 11.04 6.12 -2.06
C GLN A 519 12.26 5.38 -2.65
N LYS A 520 13.46 5.63 -2.11
CA LYS A 520 14.68 4.92 -2.50
C LYS A 520 14.59 3.42 -2.19
N ALA A 521 13.92 3.06 -1.08
CA ALA A 521 13.66 1.67 -0.75
C ALA A 521 12.79 0.99 -1.80
N LEU A 522 11.69 1.64 -2.22
CA LEU A 522 10.81 1.16 -3.27
C LEU A 522 11.57 0.94 -4.58
N ASP A 523 12.35 1.93 -5.02
CA ASP A 523 13.13 1.86 -6.27
C ASP A 523 14.15 0.71 -6.23
N ASN A 524 14.85 0.54 -5.11
CA ASN A 524 15.78 -0.57 -4.90
C ASN A 524 15.08 -1.94 -4.92
N LEU A 525 13.92 -2.07 -4.28
CA LEU A 525 13.16 -3.32 -4.27
C LEU A 525 12.65 -3.68 -5.66
N LYS A 526 12.13 -2.74 -6.44
CA LYS A 526 11.73 -2.95 -7.84
C LYS A 526 12.87 -3.50 -8.69
N GLU A 527 14.10 -2.98 -8.49
CA GLU A 527 15.28 -3.45 -9.21
C GLU A 527 15.71 -4.88 -8.81
N LYS A 528 15.65 -5.20 -7.51
CA LYS A 528 16.25 -6.43 -6.97
C LYS A 528 15.31 -7.63 -6.95
N ILE A 529 14.02 -7.43 -6.70
CA ILE A 529 13.07 -8.53 -6.51
C ILE A 529 12.94 -9.41 -7.76
N GLY A 530 13.09 -8.82 -8.95
CA GLY A 530 13.02 -9.56 -10.21
C GLY A 530 14.07 -10.66 -10.35
N SER A 531 15.18 -10.60 -9.59
CA SER A 531 16.19 -11.66 -9.60
C SER A 531 15.66 -12.98 -9.05
N LEU A 532 14.67 -12.96 -8.17
CA LEU A 532 14.03 -14.19 -7.63
C LEU A 532 13.22 -14.96 -8.67
N SER A 533 12.77 -14.30 -9.74
CA SER A 533 11.98 -14.94 -10.80
C SER A 533 12.84 -15.55 -11.93
N VAL A 534 14.17 -15.46 -11.86
CA VAL A 534 15.06 -16.04 -12.87
C VAL A 534 15.01 -17.56 -12.81
N GLY A 535 14.43 -18.17 -13.84
CA GLY A 535 14.24 -19.64 -13.93
C GLY A 535 12.99 -20.16 -13.23
N GLY A 536 12.19 -19.30 -12.58
CA GLY A 536 10.96 -19.66 -11.88
C GLY A 536 9.89 -18.59 -12.00
N GLY A 537 9.01 -18.52 -11.00
CA GLY A 537 7.96 -17.51 -10.85
C GLY A 537 8.04 -16.77 -9.53
N LEU A 538 7.52 -15.53 -9.52
CA LEU A 538 7.35 -14.73 -8.33
C LEU A 538 5.88 -14.60 -7.97
N MET A 539 5.54 -15.01 -6.75
CA MET A 539 4.23 -14.80 -6.15
C MET A 539 4.34 -13.81 -4.99
N LEU A 540 3.37 -12.95 -4.83
CA LEU A 540 3.29 -12.01 -3.72
C LEU A 540 2.08 -12.33 -2.84
N THR A 541 2.15 -12.03 -1.55
CA THR A 541 1.04 -12.23 -0.61
C THR A 541 0.50 -10.87 -0.18
N ASN A 542 -0.78 -10.59 -0.49
CA ASN A 542 -1.52 -9.41 -0.08
C ASN A 542 -0.73 -8.09 -0.32
N PRO A 543 -0.26 -7.86 -1.54
CA PRO A 543 0.72 -6.83 -1.84
C PRO A 543 0.12 -5.43 -2.00
N SER A 544 0.96 -4.42 -1.82
CA SER A 544 0.81 -3.13 -2.47
C SER A 544 1.33 -3.19 -3.91
N VAL A 545 0.90 -2.25 -4.75
CA VAL A 545 1.12 -2.34 -6.20
C VAL A 545 2.58 -2.20 -6.66
N TYR A 546 3.47 -1.66 -5.84
CA TYR A 546 4.82 -1.27 -6.26
C TYR A 546 5.75 -2.42 -6.73
N LEU A 547 5.43 -3.69 -6.40
CA LEU A 547 6.14 -4.87 -6.91
C LEU A 547 5.29 -5.71 -7.88
N MET A 548 4.13 -5.22 -8.30
CA MET A 548 3.17 -6.02 -9.06
C MET A 548 3.66 -6.35 -10.48
N LYS A 549 4.48 -5.48 -11.09
CA LYS A 549 5.07 -5.73 -12.41
C LYS A 549 5.90 -7.01 -12.49
N GLN A 550 6.55 -7.38 -11.39
CA GLN A 550 7.41 -8.56 -11.31
C GLN A 550 6.66 -9.82 -10.91
N ALA A 551 5.40 -9.71 -10.47
CA ALA A 551 4.61 -10.82 -9.97
C ALA A 551 3.95 -11.61 -11.09
N ASP A 552 4.08 -12.95 -11.05
CA ASP A 552 3.33 -13.88 -11.89
C ASP A 552 1.96 -14.20 -11.29
N ALA A 553 1.83 -14.12 -9.96
CA ALA A 553 0.58 -14.34 -9.24
C ALA A 553 0.57 -13.60 -7.91
N VAL A 554 -0.63 -13.40 -7.37
CA VAL A 554 -0.85 -12.88 -6.02
C VAL A 554 -1.62 -13.92 -5.22
N PHE A 555 -1.04 -14.37 -4.12
CA PHE A 555 -1.68 -15.44 -3.33
C PHE A 555 -3.00 -14.99 -2.72
N THR A 556 -3.04 -13.79 -2.14
CA THR A 556 -4.24 -13.25 -1.50
C THR A 556 -4.33 -11.74 -1.77
N VAL A 557 -5.52 -11.27 -2.10
CA VAL A 557 -5.92 -9.86 -2.08
C VAL A 557 -7.09 -9.68 -1.12
N SER A 558 -7.19 -8.52 -0.49
CA SER A 558 -8.32 -8.22 0.39
C SER A 558 -9.63 -8.15 -0.40
N GLU A 559 -10.71 -8.71 0.15
CA GLU A 559 -12.06 -8.65 -0.44
C GLU A 559 -12.92 -7.54 0.18
N THR A 560 -12.45 -6.90 1.24
CA THR A 560 -13.15 -5.82 1.93
C THR A 560 -12.20 -4.67 2.26
N ALA A 561 -12.75 -3.48 2.47
CA ALA A 561 -12.02 -2.37 3.08
C ALA A 561 -11.86 -2.59 4.60
N SER A 562 -10.85 -1.96 5.21
CA SER A 562 -10.67 -2.05 6.68
C SER A 562 -11.79 -1.38 7.48
N ILE A 563 -12.49 -0.44 6.83
CA ILE A 563 -13.61 0.33 7.38
C ILE A 563 -14.98 -0.19 6.92
N ASP A 564 -15.02 -1.43 6.40
CA ASP A 564 -16.29 -2.04 5.99
C ASP A 564 -17.26 -2.18 7.17
N GLY A 565 -18.55 -1.98 6.89
CA GLY A 565 -19.59 -2.00 7.94
C GLY A 565 -19.81 -0.67 8.67
N GLU A 566 -18.96 0.35 8.47
CA GLU A 566 -19.24 1.68 8.99
C GLU A 566 -20.39 2.37 8.21
N ASN A 567 -21.14 3.23 8.91
CA ASN A 567 -22.24 3.95 8.28
C ASN A 567 -21.77 4.78 7.07
N GLY A 568 -22.40 4.55 5.91
CA GLY A 568 -22.06 5.22 4.65
C GLY A 568 -20.80 4.68 3.96
N VAL A 569 -20.21 3.58 4.43
CA VAL A 569 -19.09 2.91 3.77
C VAL A 569 -19.58 1.68 3.01
N THR A 570 -19.06 1.50 1.80
CA THR A 570 -19.29 0.31 0.97
C THR A 570 -17.95 -0.16 0.41
N SER A 571 -17.59 -1.41 0.68
CA SER A 571 -16.45 -2.06 0.04
C SER A 571 -16.72 -2.25 -1.46
N VAL A 572 -15.73 -1.94 -2.29
CA VAL A 572 -15.79 -2.04 -3.75
C VAL A 572 -14.54 -2.74 -4.29
N PRO A 573 -14.59 -3.42 -5.44
CA PRO A 573 -13.46 -4.16 -6.00
C PRO A 573 -12.45 -3.26 -6.73
N LEU A 574 -12.08 -2.11 -6.16
CA LEU A 574 -11.19 -1.15 -6.80
C LEU A 574 -9.82 -1.77 -7.15
N LEU A 575 -9.21 -2.47 -6.18
CA LEU A 575 -7.92 -3.14 -6.39
C LEU A 575 -8.04 -4.25 -7.44
N GLN A 576 -9.09 -5.06 -7.36
CA GLN A 576 -9.31 -6.16 -8.29
C GLN A 576 -9.54 -5.67 -9.72
N MET A 577 -10.31 -4.59 -9.90
CA MET A 577 -10.50 -3.97 -11.23
C MET A 577 -9.18 -3.42 -11.81
N VAL A 578 -8.26 -2.97 -10.95
CA VAL A 578 -6.93 -2.53 -11.38
C VAL A 578 -6.05 -3.70 -11.79
N LEU A 579 -6.11 -4.83 -11.08
CA LEU A 579 -5.20 -5.98 -11.26
C LEU A 579 -5.67 -6.98 -12.33
N HIS A 580 -6.99 -7.15 -12.49
CA HIS A 580 -7.55 -8.19 -13.36
C HIS A 580 -7.13 -8.00 -14.82
N GLY A 581 -6.84 -9.10 -15.50
CA GLY A 581 -6.29 -9.07 -16.86
C GLY A 581 -4.76 -8.85 -16.91
N SER A 582 -4.08 -8.60 -15.79
CA SER A 582 -2.61 -8.52 -15.70
C SER A 582 -2.01 -9.67 -14.92
N VAL A 583 -2.64 -10.08 -13.81
CA VAL A 583 -2.11 -11.09 -12.90
C VAL A 583 -3.25 -11.90 -12.27
N CYS A 584 -3.02 -13.21 -12.06
CA CYS A 584 -3.93 -14.04 -11.27
C CYS A 584 -3.81 -13.72 -9.77
N TYR A 585 -4.94 -13.71 -9.07
CA TYR A 585 -4.94 -13.51 -7.61
C TYR A 585 -5.98 -14.39 -6.91
N GLY A 586 -5.67 -14.74 -5.66
CA GLY A 586 -6.52 -15.52 -4.79
C GLY A 586 -7.29 -14.68 -3.77
N THR A 587 -8.30 -15.30 -3.16
CA THR A 587 -9.05 -14.77 -2.02
C THR A 587 -8.41 -15.16 -0.69
N SER A 588 -9.01 -14.72 0.43
CA SER A 588 -8.80 -15.33 1.74
C SER A 588 -9.25 -16.81 1.74
N PRO A 589 -8.64 -17.68 2.58
CA PRO A 589 -8.93 -19.10 2.55
C PRO A 589 -10.40 -19.42 2.87
N VAL A 590 -11.08 -20.14 1.97
CA VAL A 590 -12.52 -20.43 2.07
C VAL A 590 -12.83 -21.39 3.22
N ASN A 591 -11.94 -22.33 3.52
CA ASN A 591 -12.16 -23.35 4.57
C ASN A 591 -12.06 -22.81 6.00
N VAL A 592 -11.59 -21.61 6.19
CA VAL A 592 -11.58 -20.91 7.49
C VAL A 592 -12.60 -19.76 7.53
N SER A 593 -13.39 -19.58 6.46
CA SER A 593 -14.46 -18.59 6.37
C SER A 593 -15.79 -19.19 6.84
N GLU A 594 -16.56 -18.43 7.60
CA GLU A 594 -17.91 -18.81 8.02
C GLU A 594 -18.92 -18.82 6.85
N SER A 595 -18.66 -18.06 5.79
CA SER A 595 -19.61 -17.79 4.71
C SER A 595 -19.62 -18.84 3.58
N GLY A 596 -18.68 -19.76 3.54
CA GLY A 596 -18.67 -20.90 2.60
C GLY A 596 -18.90 -20.52 1.13
N ILE A 597 -20.11 -20.77 0.60
CA ILE A 597 -20.44 -20.50 -0.81
C ILE A 597 -20.40 -19.00 -1.15
N ASP A 598 -20.74 -18.11 -0.23
CA ASP A 598 -20.73 -16.67 -0.49
C ASP A 598 -19.30 -16.14 -0.66
N THR A 599 -18.32 -16.76 0.01
CA THR A 599 -16.89 -16.48 -0.23
C THR A 599 -16.47 -16.87 -1.65
N VAL A 600 -16.96 -18.00 -2.17
CA VAL A 600 -16.70 -18.41 -3.56
C VAL A 600 -17.39 -17.49 -4.56
N LEU A 601 -18.63 -17.05 -4.29
CA LEU A 601 -19.33 -16.08 -5.12
C LEU A 601 -18.62 -14.72 -5.09
N LYS A 602 -18.02 -14.34 -3.95
CA LYS A 602 -17.22 -13.13 -3.84
C LYS A 602 -15.95 -13.23 -4.68
N ALA A 603 -15.31 -14.40 -4.71
CA ALA A 603 -14.20 -14.66 -5.62
C ALA A 603 -14.63 -14.46 -7.08
N VAL A 604 -15.76 -15.00 -7.49
CA VAL A 604 -16.32 -14.83 -8.84
C VAL A 604 -16.63 -13.36 -9.14
N GLU A 605 -17.29 -12.65 -8.22
CA GLU A 605 -17.61 -11.21 -8.36
C GLU A 605 -16.36 -10.37 -8.57
N TYR A 606 -15.27 -10.71 -7.89
CA TYR A 606 -14.01 -9.96 -7.90
C TYR A 606 -12.98 -10.50 -8.91
N GLY A 607 -13.35 -11.51 -9.72
CA GLY A 607 -12.44 -12.12 -10.69
C GLY A 607 -11.27 -12.90 -10.07
N ALA A 608 -11.38 -13.28 -8.79
CA ALA A 608 -10.36 -13.97 -8.04
C ALA A 608 -10.52 -15.50 -8.07
N SER A 609 -9.44 -16.23 -7.78
CA SER A 609 -9.50 -17.66 -7.52
C SER A 609 -9.73 -17.94 -6.03
N PRO A 610 -10.63 -18.87 -5.66
CA PRO A 610 -10.74 -19.30 -4.27
C PRO A 610 -9.44 -19.89 -3.75
N SER A 611 -9.10 -19.68 -2.48
CA SER A 611 -7.94 -20.28 -1.84
C SER A 611 -8.33 -21.17 -0.65
N PHE A 612 -7.41 -22.05 -0.28
CA PHE A 612 -7.54 -22.94 0.88
C PHE A 612 -6.24 -22.99 1.67
N VAL A 613 -6.35 -23.26 2.97
CA VAL A 613 -5.20 -23.53 3.84
C VAL A 613 -5.32 -24.94 4.43
N PHE A 614 -4.25 -25.73 4.33
CA PHE A 614 -4.24 -27.12 4.75
C PHE A 614 -3.06 -27.45 5.63
N THR A 615 -3.28 -28.47 6.47
CA THR A 615 -2.25 -29.33 7.04
C THR A 615 -2.50 -30.77 6.57
N HIS A 616 -1.45 -31.58 6.47
CA HIS A 616 -1.60 -33.02 6.19
C HIS A 616 -1.99 -33.78 7.43
N LYS A 617 -1.49 -33.36 8.60
CA LYS A 617 -1.75 -33.99 9.92
C LYS A 617 -1.63 -32.99 11.06
N GLY A 618 -2.07 -33.37 12.24
CA GLY A 618 -1.82 -32.61 13.47
C GLY A 618 -2.72 -31.41 13.71
N ASN A 619 -3.65 -31.10 12.80
CA ASN A 619 -4.67 -30.08 13.00
C ASN A 619 -5.94 -30.47 12.24
N ASP A 620 -6.94 -31.02 12.97
CA ASP A 620 -8.18 -31.52 12.38
C ASP A 620 -9.02 -30.41 11.71
N SER A 621 -8.88 -29.14 12.14
CA SER A 621 -9.60 -28.02 11.55
C SER A 621 -9.05 -27.58 10.20
N LEU A 622 -7.85 -28.00 9.84
CA LEU A 622 -7.16 -27.71 8.57
C LEU A 622 -6.83 -28.98 7.77
N ASP A 623 -7.32 -30.14 8.19
CA ASP A 623 -7.00 -31.43 7.54
C ASP A 623 -7.47 -31.43 6.07
N TYR A 624 -6.53 -31.62 5.15
CA TYR A 624 -6.77 -31.60 3.71
C TYR A 624 -7.77 -32.66 3.24
N GLY A 625 -7.80 -33.83 3.90
CA GLY A 625 -8.70 -34.93 3.56
C GLY A 625 -10.15 -34.58 3.83
N ILE A 626 -10.41 -33.82 4.92
CA ILE A 626 -11.76 -33.37 5.28
C ILE A 626 -12.30 -32.41 4.20
N TYR A 627 -11.48 -31.50 3.73
CA TYR A 627 -11.91 -30.43 2.79
C TYR A 627 -11.78 -30.79 1.32
N ALA A 628 -11.13 -31.89 0.93
CA ALA A 628 -10.85 -32.22 -0.47
C ALA A 628 -12.10 -32.23 -1.37
N SER A 629 -13.23 -32.74 -0.88
CA SER A 629 -14.48 -32.78 -1.65
C SER A 629 -15.14 -31.40 -1.76
N GLN A 630 -15.06 -30.58 -0.72
CA GLN A 630 -15.55 -29.21 -0.72
C GLN A 630 -14.69 -28.35 -1.67
N THR A 631 -13.39 -28.50 -1.62
CA THR A 631 -12.42 -27.86 -2.51
C THR A 631 -12.75 -28.15 -3.97
N ALA A 632 -12.99 -29.42 -4.32
CA ALA A 632 -13.37 -29.80 -5.68
C ALA A 632 -14.70 -29.18 -6.13
N LYS A 633 -15.70 -29.14 -5.25
CA LYS A 633 -16.97 -28.47 -5.51
C LYS A 633 -16.75 -27.00 -5.84
N TYR A 634 -16.02 -26.28 -5.01
CA TYR A 634 -15.81 -24.83 -5.18
C TYR A 634 -14.91 -24.52 -6.38
N TYR A 635 -13.90 -25.35 -6.65
CA TYR A 635 -13.16 -25.28 -7.90
C TYR A 635 -14.06 -25.43 -9.13
N SER A 636 -15.01 -26.41 -9.11
CA SER A 636 -15.94 -26.61 -10.23
C SER A 636 -16.82 -25.42 -10.53
N ILE A 637 -17.12 -24.59 -9.52
CA ILE A 637 -17.83 -23.32 -9.66
C ILE A 637 -16.90 -22.27 -10.24
N ALA A 638 -15.77 -21.99 -9.57
CA ALA A 638 -14.86 -20.91 -9.91
C ALA A 638 -14.18 -21.08 -11.28
N LYS A 639 -13.84 -22.30 -11.71
CA LYS A 639 -13.23 -22.56 -13.02
C LYS A 639 -14.06 -22.11 -14.23
N ARG A 640 -15.36 -21.87 -14.04
CA ARG A 640 -16.22 -21.28 -15.08
C ARG A 640 -15.75 -19.89 -15.47
N MET A 641 -15.03 -19.20 -14.59
CA MET A 641 -14.42 -17.86 -14.83
C MET A 641 -13.15 -17.91 -15.70
N MET A 642 -12.58 -19.09 -15.94
CA MET A 642 -11.33 -19.24 -16.70
C MET A 642 -11.29 -18.49 -18.04
N PRO A 643 -12.40 -18.43 -18.85
CA PRO A 643 -12.38 -17.70 -20.12
C PRO A 643 -12.26 -16.17 -19.97
N LEU A 644 -12.37 -15.65 -18.74
CA LEU A 644 -12.32 -14.22 -18.44
C LEU A 644 -11.03 -13.81 -17.69
N MET A 645 -10.16 -14.78 -17.40
CA MET A 645 -9.01 -14.60 -16.52
C MET A 645 -8.00 -13.55 -17.02
N ASP A 646 -7.86 -13.41 -18.33
CA ASP A 646 -6.97 -12.48 -19.02
C ASP A 646 -7.67 -11.20 -19.51
N MET A 647 -8.96 -11.02 -19.20
CA MET A 647 -9.74 -9.86 -19.60
C MET A 647 -9.76 -8.80 -18.49
N GLU A 648 -9.75 -7.52 -18.83
CA GLU A 648 -9.92 -6.45 -17.85
C GLU A 648 -11.36 -6.36 -17.35
N ILE A 649 -11.55 -6.05 -16.06
CA ILE A 649 -12.85 -5.68 -15.51
C ILE A 649 -13.10 -4.20 -15.81
N THR A 650 -14.05 -3.90 -16.70
CA THR A 650 -14.37 -2.55 -17.14
C THR A 650 -15.47 -1.88 -16.32
N SER A 651 -16.38 -2.66 -15.71
CA SER A 651 -17.33 -2.12 -14.74
C SER A 651 -17.81 -3.16 -13.74
N HIS A 652 -18.21 -2.67 -12.57
CA HIS A 652 -18.83 -3.43 -11.50
C HIS A 652 -20.00 -2.61 -10.93
N GLU A 653 -21.19 -3.20 -10.86
CA GLU A 653 -22.43 -2.52 -10.46
C GLU A 653 -23.33 -3.45 -9.66
N GLN A 654 -23.94 -2.98 -8.58
CA GLN A 654 -25.07 -3.66 -7.97
C GLN A 654 -26.33 -3.30 -8.75
N VAL A 655 -26.92 -4.26 -9.48
CA VAL A 655 -28.09 -4.02 -10.36
C VAL A 655 -29.43 -4.26 -9.68
N VAL A 656 -29.45 -5.17 -8.70
CA VAL A 656 -30.58 -5.47 -7.81
C VAL A 656 -30.01 -5.81 -6.45
N SER A 657 -30.81 -5.78 -5.39
CA SER A 657 -30.35 -6.17 -4.04
C SER A 657 -29.67 -7.53 -4.05
N ASN A 658 -28.43 -7.60 -3.59
CA ASN A 658 -27.57 -8.80 -3.57
C ASN A 658 -27.34 -9.45 -4.94
N VAL A 659 -27.45 -8.67 -6.04
CA VAL A 659 -27.08 -9.13 -7.39
C VAL A 659 -26.16 -8.10 -8.02
N TYR A 660 -24.98 -8.56 -8.42
CA TYR A 660 -23.94 -7.75 -9.03
C TYR A 660 -23.76 -8.11 -10.49
N LYS A 661 -23.51 -7.09 -11.31
CA LYS A 661 -23.12 -7.19 -12.72
C LYS A 661 -21.69 -6.74 -12.87
N ILE A 662 -20.86 -7.60 -13.40
CA ILE A 662 -19.45 -7.33 -13.73
C ILE A 662 -19.32 -7.37 -15.23
N THR A 663 -18.78 -6.30 -15.82
CA THR A 663 -18.51 -6.24 -17.26
C THR A 663 -17.01 -6.34 -17.49
N TYR A 664 -16.64 -7.23 -18.39
CA TYR A 664 -15.27 -7.45 -18.86
C TYR A 664 -15.09 -6.90 -20.27
N ASP A 665 -13.88 -6.94 -20.77
CA ASP A 665 -13.56 -6.66 -22.16
C ASP A 665 -14.47 -7.43 -23.12
N TYR A 666 -14.61 -6.91 -24.33
CA TYR A 666 -15.48 -7.46 -25.39
C TYR A 666 -16.95 -7.59 -24.95
N ASN A 667 -17.38 -6.76 -23.97
CA ASN A 667 -18.73 -6.78 -23.40
C ASN A 667 -19.16 -8.13 -22.82
N LYS A 668 -18.22 -8.93 -22.30
CA LYS A 668 -18.56 -10.12 -21.53
C LYS A 668 -19.14 -9.69 -20.19
N ILE A 669 -20.23 -10.33 -19.77
CA ILE A 669 -20.94 -9.96 -18.55
C ILE A 669 -21.05 -11.17 -17.62
N VAL A 670 -20.78 -10.94 -16.34
CA VAL A 670 -21.04 -11.90 -15.26
C VAL A 670 -22.08 -11.30 -14.33
N TYR A 671 -23.16 -12.03 -14.09
CA TYR A 671 -24.12 -11.72 -13.04
C TYR A 671 -23.88 -12.66 -11.87
N VAL A 672 -23.72 -12.13 -10.67
CA VAL A 672 -23.54 -12.90 -9.43
C VAL A 672 -24.73 -12.66 -8.51
N ASN A 673 -25.42 -13.74 -8.13
CA ASN A 673 -26.61 -13.69 -7.29
C ASN A 673 -26.35 -14.30 -5.90
N TYR A 674 -26.32 -13.47 -4.87
CA TYR A 674 -26.19 -13.88 -3.47
C TYR A 674 -27.53 -14.24 -2.80
N ASN A 675 -28.64 -14.08 -3.49
CA ASN A 675 -29.96 -14.39 -2.93
C ASN A 675 -30.18 -15.91 -2.86
N PRO A 676 -30.99 -16.40 -1.90
CA PRO A 676 -31.37 -17.82 -1.80
C PRO A 676 -32.42 -18.23 -2.84
N SER A 677 -32.83 -17.31 -3.72
CA SER A 677 -33.82 -17.53 -4.79
C SER A 677 -33.27 -17.05 -6.14
N VAL A 678 -33.88 -17.56 -7.21
CA VAL A 678 -33.63 -17.08 -8.57
C VAL A 678 -34.07 -15.63 -8.69
N VAL A 679 -33.25 -14.81 -9.35
CA VAL A 679 -33.52 -13.38 -9.61
C VAL A 679 -33.47 -13.12 -11.11
N GLU A 680 -34.47 -12.39 -11.61
CA GLU A 680 -34.49 -11.91 -13.00
C GLU A 680 -33.91 -10.50 -13.09
N VAL A 681 -32.95 -10.32 -13.98
CA VAL A 681 -32.30 -9.02 -14.27
C VAL A 681 -32.38 -8.78 -15.76
N ASN A 682 -33.17 -7.79 -16.19
CA ASN A 682 -33.34 -7.42 -17.62
C ASN A 682 -33.68 -8.61 -18.53
N GLY A 683 -34.56 -9.51 -18.07
CA GLY A 683 -34.98 -10.70 -18.82
C GLY A 683 -34.03 -11.90 -18.71
N VAL A 684 -32.97 -11.78 -17.90
CA VAL A 684 -31.99 -12.86 -17.65
C VAL A 684 -32.22 -13.46 -16.27
N LEU A 685 -32.40 -14.77 -16.20
CA LEU A 685 -32.58 -15.50 -14.93
C LEU A 685 -31.20 -15.91 -14.37
N VAL A 686 -30.90 -15.46 -13.17
CA VAL A 686 -29.69 -15.84 -12.43
C VAL A 686 -30.10 -16.75 -11.28
N SER A 687 -29.56 -17.96 -11.25
CA SER A 687 -29.87 -18.98 -10.24
C SER A 687 -29.53 -18.54 -8.82
N ALA A 688 -30.21 -19.10 -7.83
CA ALA A 688 -29.94 -18.86 -6.41
C ALA A 688 -28.50 -19.28 -6.03
N LYS A 689 -27.76 -18.42 -5.30
CA LYS A 689 -26.40 -18.70 -4.84
C LYS A 689 -25.49 -19.22 -5.98
N ASP A 690 -25.57 -18.59 -7.16
CA ASP A 690 -24.82 -18.94 -8.36
C ASP A 690 -24.53 -17.69 -9.20
N PHE A 691 -23.86 -17.87 -10.32
CA PHE A 691 -23.56 -16.82 -11.29
C PHE A 691 -23.81 -17.26 -12.73
N LEU A 692 -23.94 -16.31 -13.62
CA LEU A 692 -24.15 -16.53 -15.04
C LEU A 692 -23.21 -15.67 -15.86
N ILE A 693 -22.56 -16.26 -16.86
CA ILE A 693 -21.70 -15.57 -17.85
C ILE A 693 -22.47 -15.46 -19.16
N ILE A 694 -22.49 -14.25 -19.75
CA ILE A 694 -23.14 -13.94 -21.03
C ILE A 694 -22.12 -13.37 -22.01
#